data_1c9c3fda23c57b04ac0a8699bed4b19e
#
_entry.id   1c9c3fda23c57b04ac0a8699bed4b19e
#
_cell.length_a   1.000
_cell.length_b   1.000
_cell.length_c   1.000
_cell.angle_alpha   90.00
_cell.angle_beta   90.00
_cell.angle_gamma   90.00
#
_symmetry.space_group_name_H-M   'P 1'
#
loop_
_entity.id
_entity.type
_entity.pdbx_description
1 polymer ?
#
loop_
_entity_poly.entity_id
_entity_poly.type
_entity_poly.pdbx_seq_one_letter_code
_entity_poly.pdbx_strand_id
1 'polypeptide(L)'
;MNEDRRKRGFVHSNFLTAVAISALFLSSGNAMAAQTNTDSSLEVTEQLQVQTVSGLVVDASGDPVIGASVVEIGTTNGIITDMDGKFTLNVKPGATLRISFVGYQTQETKASKTMKVVLKEDSEMLSEVVVVGYGVQKKANLTGAVSTVDLSKTMEGRPQQDVAKALQGAVPGLSILNNTGDINSAASMRIRGLGTLSNKEVSNPLIIVDGVPMDDISFLNTQDIESISVLKDAAASSIYGSRAPFGVVLVTTKSGKSGRAQINYNMNMRYSTPIKMPDMANSYEFVNLFDDAEYNGSGKHLYTDEYRQFVYDFMTGKSDDYIWGNGSGGKWNYDYSANNVNWLKEYYRNTAPSQEHNVSVSGGSDKMTYYLSANYMTQEGFMRYGTEDYDRYTITAKISAQLTKALKVDYSNRWVRTDYERPTYMNDDFYNHILRRARPVRAVYDPNGYLMSDINYIGVMRDGGRHNEQKDAMAQQLKITVTPLKNWNIIGEMNIKTDNNWNHWEQFVVYSHYKDNPENTYTALTSANKDQVSEYSLKTTYLNPTVYSNYNFSLKEKHNFTVLGGFQAEIMKYRDMEGARTGLVTTDLPVLNLTTDADSYTLKGLYKNWKNAGFFGRINYDYNGKYLVEGNLRYDGSSRFRRGNRWILTPSFSLGWNVARENFWEKLADVVEVFKLRVSYGELANQNTTSWYPTYQTLGVTTNGGKWLQNGALTSV
;
A
#
# COMPACT_ATOMS: atom_id res chain seq x y z
N MET A 1 -31.22 -13.19 -8.64
CA MET A 1 -29.93 -13.06 -9.38
C MET A 1 -29.91 -11.97 -10.47
N ASN A 2 -30.98 -11.24 -10.75
CA ASN A 2 -31.04 -10.21 -11.81
C ASN A 2 -31.26 -8.76 -11.33
N GLU A 3 -31.50 -8.50 -10.06
CA GLU A 3 -31.73 -7.12 -9.55
C GLU A 3 -30.45 -6.40 -9.09
N ASP A 4 -29.43 -7.13 -8.65
CA ASP A 4 -28.16 -6.56 -8.20
C ASP A 4 -27.32 -5.90 -9.32
N ARG A 5 -27.52 -6.29 -10.58
CA ARG A 5 -26.83 -5.66 -11.72
C ARG A 5 -27.28 -4.23 -12.04
N ARG A 6 -28.47 -3.82 -11.64
CA ARG A 6 -28.97 -2.46 -11.92
C ARG A 6 -28.40 -1.38 -10.99
N LYS A 7 -28.02 -1.71 -9.76
CA LYS A 7 -27.42 -0.74 -8.82
C LYS A 7 -25.93 -0.45 -9.12
N ARG A 8 -25.22 -1.37 -9.78
CA ARG A 8 -23.79 -1.15 -10.19
C ARG A 8 -23.62 -0.12 -11.33
N GLY A 9 -24.65 0.19 -12.10
CA GLY A 9 -24.59 1.16 -13.21
C GLY A 9 -24.48 2.62 -12.80
N PHE A 10 -24.83 2.97 -11.57
CA PHE A 10 -24.87 4.38 -11.13
C PHE A 10 -23.52 4.91 -10.63
N VAL A 11 -22.67 4.05 -10.04
CA VAL A 11 -21.33 4.43 -9.56
C VAL A 11 -20.35 4.51 -10.73
N HIS A 12 -20.48 3.64 -11.74
CA HIS A 12 -19.64 3.69 -12.94
C HIS A 12 -19.89 4.91 -13.83
N SER A 13 -21.13 5.46 -13.81
CA SER A 13 -21.47 6.67 -14.56
C SER A 13 -20.71 7.91 -14.06
N ASN A 14 -20.51 8.04 -12.75
CA ASN A 14 -19.85 9.21 -12.16
C ASN A 14 -18.33 9.21 -12.37
N PHE A 15 -17.69 8.02 -12.45
CA PHE A 15 -16.25 7.94 -12.72
C PHE A 15 -15.91 8.32 -14.16
N LEU A 16 -16.68 7.82 -15.13
CA LEU A 16 -16.50 8.18 -16.53
C LEU A 16 -16.76 9.67 -16.77
N THR A 17 -17.70 10.26 -16.03
CA THR A 17 -17.99 11.71 -16.10
C THR A 17 -16.83 12.55 -15.52
N ALA A 18 -16.21 12.12 -14.43
CA ALA A 18 -15.05 12.80 -13.83
C ALA A 18 -13.80 12.72 -14.72
N VAL A 19 -13.56 11.59 -15.38
CA VAL A 19 -12.45 11.43 -16.35
C VAL A 19 -12.71 12.25 -17.62
N ALA A 20 -13.96 12.33 -18.10
CA ALA A 20 -14.34 13.14 -19.25
C ALA A 20 -14.21 14.65 -18.98
N ILE A 21 -14.54 15.12 -17.78
CA ILE A 21 -14.38 16.53 -17.39
C ILE A 21 -12.89 16.89 -17.28
N SER A 22 -12.04 16.00 -16.79
CA SER A 22 -10.58 16.23 -16.75
C SER A 22 -9.94 16.27 -18.15
N ALA A 23 -10.47 15.53 -19.11
CA ALA A 23 -10.01 15.54 -20.50
C ALA A 23 -10.46 16.80 -21.25
N LEU A 24 -11.61 17.38 -20.89
CA LEU A 24 -12.12 18.62 -21.49
C LEU A 24 -11.30 19.86 -21.11
N PHE A 25 -10.67 19.89 -19.93
CA PHE A 25 -9.77 20.98 -19.53
C PHE A 25 -8.39 20.96 -20.22
N LEU A 26 -7.98 19.82 -20.80
CA LEU A 26 -6.75 19.69 -21.57
C LEU A 26 -6.92 20.04 -23.07
N SER A 27 -8.16 20.10 -23.56
CA SER A 27 -8.45 20.38 -24.99
C SER A 27 -8.66 21.86 -25.33
N SER A 28 -8.77 22.75 -24.33
CA SER A 28 -9.04 24.17 -24.56
C SER A 28 -7.79 25.07 -24.74
N GLY A 29 -6.58 24.47 -24.81
CA GLY A 29 -5.31 25.20 -24.91
C GLY A 29 -4.72 25.37 -26.31
N ASN A 30 -5.23 24.73 -27.37
CA ASN A 30 -4.59 24.73 -28.69
C ASN A 30 -5.54 25.06 -29.86
N ALA A 31 -6.40 26.04 -29.70
CA ALA A 31 -7.22 26.56 -30.79
C ALA A 31 -6.88 28.02 -31.08
N MET A 32 -5.63 28.30 -31.44
CA MET A 32 -5.24 29.55 -32.16
C MET A 32 -3.92 29.31 -32.89
N ALA A 33 -3.99 29.00 -34.14
CA ALA A 33 -3.12 29.35 -35.26
C ALA A 33 -3.14 28.30 -36.35
N ALA A 34 -4.14 28.35 -37.21
CA ALA A 34 -4.02 27.85 -38.57
C ALA A 34 -4.70 28.85 -39.50
N GLN A 35 -3.99 29.87 -39.91
CA GLN A 35 -4.32 30.58 -41.14
C GLN A 35 -3.57 29.94 -42.28
N THR A 36 -4.34 29.39 -43.18
CA THR A 36 -3.93 28.90 -44.50
C THR A 36 -3.50 30.04 -45.38
N ASN A 37 -2.27 30.01 -45.84
CA ASN A 37 -1.87 30.65 -47.06
C ASN A 37 -1.47 29.61 -48.08
N THR A 38 -2.32 29.44 -49.07
CA THR A 38 -2.02 28.78 -50.32
C THR A 38 -1.14 29.70 -51.15
N ASP A 39 0.12 29.32 -51.31
CA ASP A 39 0.91 29.81 -52.44
C ASP A 39 1.70 28.62 -53.04
N SER A 40 1.42 28.40 -54.29
CA SER A 40 2.02 27.40 -55.15
C SER A 40 3.41 27.85 -55.56
N SER A 41 4.46 27.20 -55.06
CA SER A 41 5.79 27.25 -55.62
C SER A 41 6.33 25.86 -55.81
N LEU A 42 6.81 25.66 -57.04
CA LEU A 42 7.44 24.47 -57.59
C LEU A 42 8.47 23.85 -56.63
N GLU A 43 8.20 22.62 -56.16
CA GLU A 43 9.21 21.81 -55.49
C GLU A 43 10.24 21.31 -56.50
N VAL A 44 11.46 21.87 -56.35
CA VAL A 44 12.65 21.21 -56.90
C VAL A 44 12.95 20.04 -55.97
N THR A 45 12.70 18.85 -56.42
CA THR A 45 13.06 17.61 -55.73
C THR A 45 14.57 17.47 -55.73
N GLU A 46 15.28 17.96 -54.73
CA GLU A 46 16.65 17.55 -54.44
C GLU A 46 16.62 16.06 -54.08
N GLN A 47 17.12 15.19 -54.95
CA GLN A 47 17.40 13.82 -54.62
C GLN A 47 18.48 13.79 -53.52
N LEU A 48 18.05 13.71 -52.26
CA LEU A 48 18.92 13.45 -51.14
C LEU A 48 19.58 12.08 -51.37
N GLN A 49 20.87 12.05 -51.65
CA GLN A 49 21.63 10.79 -51.72
C GLN A 49 21.56 10.15 -50.34
N VAL A 50 20.85 9.02 -50.23
CA VAL A 50 20.74 8.22 -49.03
C VAL A 50 21.74 7.09 -49.09
N GLN A 51 22.54 6.92 -48.04
CA GLN A 51 23.49 5.82 -47.91
C GLN A 51 22.88 4.75 -46.99
N THR A 52 22.78 3.54 -47.44
CA THR A 52 22.41 2.39 -46.61
C THR A 52 23.61 1.95 -45.78
N VAL A 53 23.44 1.93 -44.45
CA VAL A 53 24.43 1.49 -43.48
C VAL A 53 23.93 0.21 -42.83
N SER A 54 24.72 -0.82 -42.83
CA SER A 54 24.46 -2.09 -42.13
C SER A 54 25.52 -2.30 -41.05
N GLY A 55 25.12 -2.77 -39.89
CA GLY A 55 26.05 -2.97 -38.77
C GLY A 55 25.65 -4.11 -37.84
N LEU A 56 26.62 -4.49 -37.02
CA LEU A 56 26.49 -5.47 -35.96
C LEU A 56 26.85 -4.78 -34.64
N VAL A 57 25.97 -4.83 -33.67
CA VAL A 57 26.21 -4.32 -32.31
C VAL A 57 26.45 -5.52 -31.40
N VAL A 58 27.60 -5.54 -30.74
CA VAL A 58 28.01 -6.60 -29.81
C VAL A 58 28.47 -5.98 -28.48
N ASP A 59 28.51 -6.77 -27.43
CA ASP A 59 29.13 -6.40 -26.15
C ASP A 59 30.66 -6.64 -26.17
N ALA A 60 31.32 -6.40 -25.03
CA ALA A 60 32.76 -6.62 -24.87
C ALA A 60 33.16 -8.10 -24.97
N SER A 61 32.23 -9.03 -24.72
CA SER A 61 32.43 -10.49 -24.84
C SER A 61 32.24 -10.98 -26.29
N GLY A 62 31.69 -10.13 -27.16
CA GLY A 62 31.39 -10.43 -28.54
C GLY A 62 29.97 -10.95 -28.78
N ASP A 63 29.13 -10.99 -27.73
CA ASP A 63 27.74 -11.43 -27.81
C ASP A 63 26.86 -10.33 -28.45
N PRO A 64 25.83 -10.69 -29.28
CA PRO A 64 24.98 -9.74 -29.96
C PRO A 64 24.09 -8.97 -28.94
N VAL A 65 24.05 -7.64 -29.03
CA VAL A 65 23.17 -6.79 -28.24
C VAL A 65 21.83 -6.62 -28.95
N ILE A 66 20.83 -7.35 -28.54
CA ILE A 66 19.47 -7.38 -29.10
C ILE A 66 18.68 -6.14 -28.63
N GLY A 67 18.00 -5.45 -29.55
CA GLY A 67 17.16 -4.27 -29.19
C GLY A 67 17.93 -2.99 -28.94
N ALA A 68 19.22 -2.91 -29.25
CA ALA A 68 19.99 -1.67 -29.16
C ALA A 68 19.42 -0.62 -30.14
N SER A 69 19.21 0.60 -29.62
CA SER A 69 18.71 1.73 -30.42
C SER A 69 19.85 2.34 -31.24
N VAL A 70 19.66 2.46 -32.55
CA VAL A 70 20.58 3.07 -33.51
C VAL A 70 19.87 4.27 -34.13
N VAL A 71 20.30 5.50 -33.84
CA VAL A 71 19.63 6.75 -34.28
C VAL A 71 20.60 7.66 -34.98
N GLU A 72 20.21 8.24 -36.12
CA GLU A 72 20.93 9.32 -36.78
C GLU A 72 20.82 10.62 -36.00
N ILE A 73 21.94 11.14 -35.51
CA ILE A 73 21.96 12.34 -34.64
C ILE A 73 21.36 13.53 -35.39
N GLY A 74 20.46 14.25 -34.70
CA GLY A 74 19.78 15.44 -35.24
C GLY A 74 18.55 15.12 -36.08
N THR A 75 18.14 13.86 -36.16
CA THR A 75 16.95 13.41 -36.90
C THR A 75 16.09 12.47 -36.06
N THR A 76 14.91 12.12 -36.55
CA THR A 76 14.04 11.07 -35.95
C THR A 76 14.27 9.70 -36.65
N ASN A 77 15.28 9.60 -37.53
CA ASN A 77 15.59 8.39 -38.27
C ASN A 77 16.38 7.42 -37.38
N GLY A 78 15.83 6.27 -37.09
CA GLY A 78 16.45 5.26 -36.23
C GLY A 78 15.80 3.89 -36.36
N ILE A 79 16.52 2.87 -35.89
CA ILE A 79 16.09 1.47 -35.87
C ILE A 79 16.63 0.79 -34.61
N ILE A 80 16.07 -0.36 -34.26
CA ILE A 80 16.62 -1.24 -33.22
C ILE A 80 17.30 -2.43 -33.82
N THR A 81 18.31 -2.99 -33.15
CA THR A 81 18.99 -4.22 -33.59
C THR A 81 18.10 -5.44 -33.48
N ASP A 82 18.24 -6.39 -34.38
CA ASP A 82 17.53 -7.66 -34.39
C ASP A 82 18.11 -8.69 -33.38
N MET A 83 17.61 -9.94 -33.46
CA MET A 83 18.03 -11.04 -32.56
C MET A 83 19.50 -11.46 -32.74
N ASP A 84 20.13 -11.11 -33.86
CA ASP A 84 21.55 -11.32 -34.12
C ASP A 84 22.39 -10.06 -33.83
N GLY A 85 21.80 -9.02 -33.24
CA GLY A 85 22.47 -7.72 -33.00
C GLY A 85 22.69 -6.89 -34.25
N LYS A 86 22.08 -7.24 -35.43
CA LYS A 86 22.25 -6.57 -36.70
C LYS A 86 21.23 -5.44 -36.87
N PHE A 87 21.65 -4.40 -37.63
CA PHE A 87 20.76 -3.32 -38.05
C PHE A 87 21.06 -2.90 -39.48
N THR A 88 20.06 -2.31 -40.12
CA THR A 88 20.21 -1.67 -41.43
C THR A 88 19.41 -0.37 -41.44
N LEU A 89 20.08 0.76 -41.63
CA LEU A 89 19.49 2.08 -41.57
C LEU A 89 19.94 2.92 -42.78
N ASN A 90 19.00 3.64 -43.37
CA ASN A 90 19.27 4.57 -44.44
C ASN A 90 19.54 5.96 -43.85
N VAL A 91 20.72 6.52 -44.05
CA VAL A 91 21.20 7.78 -43.46
C VAL A 91 21.80 8.71 -44.48
N LYS A 92 21.96 9.96 -44.15
CA LYS A 92 22.66 10.96 -44.97
C LYS A 92 24.16 10.61 -45.06
N PRO A 93 24.81 10.82 -46.18
CA PRO A 93 26.26 10.62 -46.29
C PRO A 93 27.01 11.45 -45.25
N GLY A 94 27.87 10.80 -44.45
CA GLY A 94 28.63 11.42 -43.39
C GLY A 94 27.88 11.65 -42.06
N ALA A 95 26.67 11.10 -41.92
CA ALA A 95 25.90 11.14 -40.69
C ALA A 95 26.64 10.50 -39.51
N THR A 96 26.35 10.95 -38.30
CA THR A 96 26.80 10.31 -37.06
C THR A 96 25.64 9.51 -36.47
N LEU A 97 25.89 8.25 -36.15
CA LEU A 97 24.95 7.37 -35.48
C LEU A 97 25.22 7.36 -33.98
N ARG A 98 24.15 7.45 -33.19
CA ARG A 98 24.16 7.20 -31.76
C ARG A 98 23.57 5.82 -31.48
N ILE A 99 24.39 4.98 -30.88
CA ILE A 99 24.03 3.61 -30.52
C ILE A 99 23.92 3.55 -29.00
N SER A 100 22.75 3.14 -28.49
CA SER A 100 22.49 3.05 -27.05
C SER A 100 21.67 1.82 -26.70
N PHE A 101 22.00 1.22 -25.56
CA PHE A 101 21.24 0.12 -24.98
C PHE A 101 21.27 0.23 -23.46
N VAL A 102 20.24 -0.27 -22.79
CA VAL A 102 20.16 -0.23 -21.31
C VAL A 102 21.27 -1.09 -20.73
N GLY A 103 22.08 -0.50 -19.84
CA GLY A 103 23.24 -1.17 -19.23
C GLY A 103 24.55 -1.01 -20.00
N TYR A 104 24.57 -0.25 -21.11
CA TYR A 104 25.77 0.00 -21.91
C TYR A 104 26.02 1.49 -22.11
N GLN A 105 27.29 1.87 -22.24
CA GLN A 105 27.69 3.25 -22.57
C GLN A 105 27.23 3.61 -23.98
N THR A 106 26.53 4.73 -24.09
CA THR A 106 26.11 5.27 -25.39
C THR A 106 27.34 5.59 -26.24
N GLN A 107 27.39 5.07 -27.44
CA GLN A 107 28.48 5.29 -28.38
C GLN A 107 28.00 6.11 -29.58
N GLU A 108 28.80 7.13 -29.96
CA GLU A 108 28.58 7.90 -31.19
C GLU A 108 29.67 7.59 -32.19
N THR A 109 29.29 7.25 -33.42
CA THR A 109 30.24 6.86 -34.48
C THR A 109 29.75 7.35 -35.82
N LYS A 110 30.68 7.67 -36.74
CA LYS A 110 30.34 8.05 -38.12
C LYS A 110 29.80 6.86 -38.90
N ALA A 111 28.73 7.08 -39.62
CA ALA A 111 28.10 6.08 -40.46
C ALA A 111 29.05 5.57 -41.57
N SER A 112 29.22 4.25 -41.64
CA SER A 112 29.99 3.54 -42.66
C SER A 112 29.11 2.45 -43.26
N LYS A 113 29.34 2.08 -44.54
CA LYS A 113 28.51 1.08 -45.23
C LYS A 113 28.36 -0.24 -44.46
N THR A 114 29.44 -0.65 -43.81
CA THR A 114 29.41 -1.82 -42.89
C THR A 114 30.20 -1.46 -41.66
N MET A 115 29.62 -1.73 -40.47
CA MET A 115 30.25 -1.36 -39.19
C MET A 115 30.00 -2.43 -38.13
N LYS A 116 30.99 -2.59 -37.25
CA LYS A 116 30.85 -3.34 -36.00
C LYS A 116 31.01 -2.40 -34.84
N VAL A 117 30.02 -2.34 -33.98
CA VAL A 117 30.02 -1.46 -32.78
C VAL A 117 30.11 -2.38 -31.58
N VAL A 118 31.13 -2.14 -30.74
CA VAL A 118 31.28 -2.87 -29.46
C VAL A 118 30.84 -1.92 -28.35
N LEU A 119 29.68 -2.20 -27.76
CA LEU A 119 29.20 -1.47 -26.61
C LEU A 119 29.96 -1.97 -25.38
N LYS A 120 30.50 -1.01 -24.62
CA LYS A 120 31.06 -1.31 -23.31
C LYS A 120 29.95 -1.26 -22.28
N GLU A 121 29.92 -2.25 -21.39
CA GLU A 121 29.03 -2.18 -20.25
C GLU A 121 29.20 -0.87 -19.50
N ASP A 122 28.08 -0.27 -19.17
CA ASP A 122 28.11 0.95 -18.37
C ASP A 122 28.40 0.54 -16.92
N SER A 123 29.66 0.57 -16.55
CA SER A 123 30.14 0.36 -15.18
C SER A 123 29.69 1.47 -14.21
N GLU A 124 28.76 2.32 -14.63
CA GLU A 124 28.10 3.32 -13.78
C GLU A 124 27.13 2.75 -12.72
N MET A 125 27.34 1.56 -12.18
CA MET A 125 26.83 1.24 -10.85
C MET A 125 27.34 2.23 -9.78
N LEU A 126 28.26 3.10 -10.13
CA LEU A 126 28.80 4.17 -9.27
C LEU A 126 28.00 5.47 -9.30
N SER A 127 27.05 5.64 -10.20
CA SER A 127 26.21 6.86 -10.27
C SER A 127 24.78 6.67 -9.76
N GLU A 128 24.39 5.47 -9.32
CA GLU A 128 23.07 5.27 -8.70
C GLU A 128 22.90 6.21 -7.51
N VAL A 129 21.92 7.09 -7.63
CA VAL A 129 21.57 8.05 -6.58
C VAL A 129 20.39 7.53 -5.78
N VAL A 130 20.46 7.69 -4.47
CA VAL A 130 19.45 7.25 -3.52
C VAL A 130 18.89 8.47 -2.80
N VAL A 131 17.57 8.55 -2.68
CA VAL A 131 16.92 9.55 -1.85
C VAL A 131 17.17 9.21 -0.38
N VAL A 132 17.79 10.10 0.36
CA VAL A 132 18.11 9.92 1.78
C VAL A 132 17.80 11.21 2.53
N GLY A 133 16.74 11.18 3.31
CA GLY A 133 16.30 12.35 4.05
C GLY A 133 15.87 13.49 3.13
N TYR A 134 16.38 14.69 3.40
CA TYR A 134 16.11 15.90 2.64
C TYR A 134 17.08 16.12 1.46
N GLY A 135 17.57 15.04 0.85
CA GLY A 135 18.50 15.15 -0.27
C GLY A 135 18.71 13.84 -1.01
N VAL A 136 19.52 13.91 -2.04
CA VAL A 136 19.90 12.76 -2.87
C VAL A 136 21.40 12.54 -2.67
N GLN A 137 21.81 11.30 -2.44
CA GLN A 137 23.22 10.92 -2.29
C GLN A 137 23.57 9.81 -3.27
N LYS A 138 24.83 9.78 -3.74
CA LYS A 138 25.32 8.63 -4.51
C LYS A 138 25.34 7.39 -3.61
N LYS A 139 24.82 6.28 -4.09
CA LYS A 139 24.79 4.99 -3.37
C LYS A 139 26.18 4.58 -2.86
N ALA A 140 27.19 4.83 -3.68
CA ALA A 140 28.59 4.57 -3.31
C ALA A 140 29.06 5.37 -2.08
N ASN A 141 28.50 6.55 -1.82
CA ASN A 141 28.91 7.45 -0.74
C ASN A 141 28.06 7.32 0.52
N LEU A 142 27.02 6.46 0.51
CA LEU A 142 26.20 6.22 1.69
C LEU A 142 27.00 5.52 2.80
N THR A 143 26.98 6.10 3.99
CA THR A 143 27.59 5.52 5.21
C THR A 143 26.57 4.80 6.08
N GLY A 144 25.30 5.17 6.03
CA GLY A 144 24.19 4.49 6.70
C GLY A 144 23.74 3.19 6.01
N ALA A 145 23.03 2.33 6.75
CA ALA A 145 22.48 1.07 6.23
C ALA A 145 21.18 1.33 5.45
N VAL A 146 21.30 1.58 4.17
CA VAL A 146 20.19 1.80 3.24
C VAL A 146 20.12 0.66 2.24
N SER A 147 18.90 0.15 2.00
CA SER A 147 18.60 -0.76 0.89
C SER A 147 17.62 -0.11 -0.05
N THR A 148 17.91 -0.14 -1.34
CA THR A 148 17.03 0.38 -2.39
C THR A 148 16.47 -0.77 -3.21
N VAL A 149 15.18 -0.72 -3.52
CA VAL A 149 14.48 -1.68 -4.36
C VAL A 149 13.90 -0.94 -5.55
N ASP A 150 14.24 -1.40 -6.75
CA ASP A 150 13.56 -1.04 -7.98
C ASP A 150 12.36 -1.98 -8.13
N LEU A 151 11.15 -1.44 -7.90
CA LEU A 151 9.94 -2.25 -7.97
C LEU A 151 9.65 -2.74 -9.38
N SER A 152 10.04 -2.02 -10.41
CA SER A 152 9.80 -2.44 -11.79
C SER A 152 10.46 -3.78 -12.09
N LYS A 153 11.71 -3.94 -11.67
CA LYS A 153 12.47 -5.20 -11.77
C LYS A 153 11.94 -6.29 -10.84
N THR A 154 11.60 -5.93 -9.60
CA THR A 154 11.12 -6.89 -8.58
C THR A 154 9.77 -7.47 -8.96
N MET A 155 8.93 -6.71 -9.66
CA MET A 155 7.57 -7.08 -10.06
C MET A 155 7.52 -7.67 -11.47
N GLU A 156 8.63 -7.74 -12.19
CA GLU A 156 8.69 -8.39 -13.49
C GLU A 156 8.28 -9.86 -13.37
N GLY A 157 7.23 -10.26 -14.06
CA GLY A 157 6.63 -11.60 -13.95
C GLY A 157 5.86 -11.90 -12.65
N ARG A 158 5.79 -10.95 -11.69
CA ARG A 158 5.06 -11.10 -10.42
C ARG A 158 4.27 -9.83 -10.07
N PRO A 159 3.27 -9.43 -10.84
CA PRO A 159 2.50 -8.24 -10.54
C PRO A 159 1.78 -8.39 -9.20
N GLN A 160 2.03 -7.48 -8.26
CA GLN A 160 1.40 -7.39 -6.95
C GLN A 160 0.54 -6.13 -6.87
N GLN A 161 -0.64 -6.24 -6.27
CA GLN A 161 -1.53 -5.08 -6.04
C GLN A 161 -1.12 -4.27 -4.82
N ASP A 162 -0.53 -4.95 -3.84
CA ASP A 162 -0.10 -4.40 -2.57
C ASP A 162 1.42 -4.20 -2.58
N VAL A 163 1.84 -2.95 -2.40
CA VAL A 163 3.26 -2.56 -2.37
C VAL A 163 4.01 -3.26 -1.23
N ALA A 164 3.36 -3.43 -0.06
CA ALA A 164 3.98 -4.12 1.04
C ALA A 164 4.27 -5.59 0.69
N LYS A 165 3.32 -6.28 0.05
CA LYS A 165 3.52 -7.66 -0.43
C LYS A 165 4.61 -7.75 -1.51
N ALA A 166 4.73 -6.74 -2.37
CA ALA A 166 5.79 -6.68 -3.39
C ALA A 166 7.20 -6.58 -2.77
N LEU A 167 7.32 -5.97 -1.59
CA LEU A 167 8.59 -5.86 -0.85
C LEU A 167 8.96 -7.09 -0.04
N GLN A 168 8.05 -8.06 0.12
CA GLN A 168 8.30 -9.26 0.94
C GLN A 168 9.43 -10.09 0.33
N GLY A 169 10.49 -10.29 1.13
CA GLY A 169 11.69 -11.00 0.69
C GLY A 169 12.65 -10.19 -0.18
N ALA A 170 12.28 -8.97 -0.64
CA ALA A 170 13.13 -8.14 -1.49
C ALA A 170 14.18 -7.33 -0.71
N VAL A 171 13.95 -7.06 0.58
CA VAL A 171 14.85 -6.23 1.41
C VAL A 171 15.36 -7.02 2.60
N PRO A 172 16.68 -7.27 2.70
CA PRO A 172 17.26 -7.92 3.88
C PRO A 172 17.00 -7.10 5.15
N GLY A 173 16.46 -7.75 6.19
CA GLY A 173 16.14 -7.13 7.48
C GLY A 173 14.81 -6.37 7.52
N LEU A 174 14.00 -6.37 6.44
CA LEU A 174 12.61 -5.96 6.44
C LEU A 174 11.73 -7.20 6.51
N SER A 175 10.94 -7.32 7.57
CA SER A 175 9.94 -8.37 7.74
C SER A 175 8.56 -7.79 7.45
N ILE A 176 7.82 -8.45 6.57
CA ILE A 176 6.44 -8.10 6.22
C ILE A 176 5.57 -9.30 6.54
N LEU A 177 4.59 -9.07 7.42
CA LEU A 177 3.69 -10.09 7.91
C LEU A 177 2.26 -9.70 7.57
N ASN A 178 1.58 -10.57 6.88
CA ASN A 178 0.13 -10.52 6.72
C ASN A 178 -0.48 -11.64 7.57
N ASN A 179 -1.01 -11.30 8.74
CA ASN A 179 -1.50 -12.27 9.72
C ASN A 179 -2.97 -12.64 9.51
N THR A 180 -3.65 -11.89 8.67
CA THR A 180 -5.08 -12.10 8.37
C THR A 180 -5.27 -12.37 6.88
N GLY A 181 -6.32 -13.10 6.53
CA GLY A 181 -6.76 -13.26 5.14
C GLY A 181 -7.66 -12.12 4.65
N ASP A 182 -7.90 -11.12 5.49
CA ASP A 182 -8.75 -9.97 5.20
C ASP A 182 -8.15 -9.12 4.07
N ILE A 183 -8.93 -8.86 3.04
CA ILE A 183 -8.51 -8.09 1.86
C ILE A 183 -8.31 -6.61 2.14
N ASN A 184 -8.92 -6.06 3.21
CA ASN A 184 -8.76 -4.69 3.66
C ASN A 184 -7.69 -4.51 4.76
N SER A 185 -7.00 -5.59 5.15
CA SER A 185 -5.99 -5.53 6.21
C SER A 185 -4.63 -5.10 5.68
N ALA A 186 -4.05 -4.06 6.27
CA ALA A 186 -2.69 -3.64 6.00
C ALA A 186 -1.65 -4.65 6.51
N ALA A 187 -0.61 -4.89 5.73
CA ALA A 187 0.50 -5.73 6.16
C ALA A 187 1.33 -5.04 7.25
N SER A 188 1.67 -5.77 8.30
CA SER A 188 2.57 -5.29 9.36
C SER A 188 4.02 -5.33 8.87
N MET A 189 4.73 -4.20 8.95
CA MET A 189 6.13 -4.07 8.57
C MET A 189 7.03 -3.89 9.78
N ARG A 190 8.20 -4.54 9.77
CA ARG A 190 9.21 -4.40 10.83
C ARG A 190 10.61 -4.39 10.23
N ILE A 191 11.45 -3.50 10.74
CA ILE A 191 12.85 -3.42 10.35
C ILE A 191 13.71 -3.94 11.51
N ARG A 192 14.50 -5.00 11.25
CA ARG A 192 15.42 -5.64 12.23
C ARG A 192 14.73 -6.15 13.51
N GLY A 193 13.45 -6.54 13.41
CA GLY A 193 12.69 -7.12 14.53
C GLY A 193 11.91 -6.09 15.36
N LEU A 194 11.55 -6.49 16.58
CA LEU A 194 10.80 -5.66 17.53
C LEU A 194 11.76 -4.73 18.28
N GLY A 195 11.60 -3.42 18.08
CA GLY A 195 12.40 -2.39 18.76
C GLY A 195 11.80 -1.87 20.06
N THR A 196 10.67 -2.42 20.53
CA THR A 196 9.99 -1.98 21.75
C THR A 196 9.33 -3.14 22.48
N LEU A 197 9.23 -3.02 23.81
CA LEU A 197 8.44 -3.93 24.67
C LEU A 197 6.98 -3.51 24.76
N SER A 198 6.63 -2.37 24.17
CA SER A 198 5.26 -1.87 24.10
C SER A 198 4.43 -2.62 23.06
N ASN A 199 3.19 -2.19 22.83
CA ASN A 199 2.28 -2.79 21.86
C ASN A 199 2.92 -2.87 20.46
N LYS A 200 2.70 -3.98 19.75
CA LYS A 200 3.27 -4.30 18.42
C LYS A 200 3.00 -3.23 17.36
N GLU A 201 1.87 -2.54 17.44
CA GLU A 201 1.47 -1.46 16.53
C GLU A 201 2.37 -0.22 16.60
N VAL A 202 3.04 -0.02 17.73
CA VAL A 202 3.92 1.13 17.97
C VAL A 202 5.31 0.95 17.35
N SER A 203 5.65 -0.24 16.85
CA SER A 203 6.98 -0.59 16.31
C SER A 203 7.08 -0.55 14.78
N ASN A 204 6.08 0.00 14.10
CA ASN A 204 6.12 0.14 12.64
C ASN A 204 7.14 1.20 12.21
N PRO A 205 7.87 1.00 11.09
CA PRO A 205 8.73 2.03 10.53
C PRO A 205 7.91 3.25 10.07
N LEU A 206 8.54 4.39 10.05
CA LEU A 206 7.95 5.59 9.45
C LEU A 206 7.92 5.42 7.93
N ILE A 207 6.74 5.53 7.34
CA ILE A 207 6.56 5.47 5.89
C ILE A 207 6.46 6.89 5.36
N ILE A 208 7.25 7.22 4.33
CA ILE A 208 7.23 8.52 3.67
C ILE A 208 7.08 8.31 2.17
N VAL A 209 6.05 8.89 1.59
CA VAL A 209 5.78 8.85 0.16
C VAL A 209 5.94 10.25 -0.42
N ASP A 210 6.95 10.45 -1.26
CA ASP A 210 7.31 11.76 -1.84
C ASP A 210 7.43 12.88 -0.78
N GLY A 211 7.99 12.58 0.40
CA GLY A 211 8.14 13.53 1.50
C GLY A 211 6.94 13.64 2.45
N VAL A 212 5.80 13.03 2.14
CA VAL A 212 4.60 13.04 2.98
C VAL A 212 4.53 11.77 3.83
N PRO A 213 4.45 11.86 5.17
CA PRO A 213 4.23 10.69 6.02
C PRO A 213 2.87 10.03 5.77
N MET A 214 2.89 8.70 5.62
CA MET A 214 1.72 7.88 5.42
C MET A 214 1.66 6.80 6.51
N ASP A 215 0.45 6.34 6.82
CA ASP A 215 0.27 5.31 7.83
C ASP A 215 0.44 3.90 7.23
N ASP A 216 0.17 3.74 5.93
CA ASP A 216 0.25 2.49 5.19
C ASP A 216 0.65 2.75 3.73
N ILE A 217 1.24 1.74 3.07
CA ILE A 217 1.60 1.77 1.64
C ILE A 217 0.77 0.80 0.79
N SER A 218 -0.08 -0.02 1.41
CA SER A 218 -0.86 -1.05 0.69
C SER A 218 -1.82 -0.45 -0.34
N PHE A 219 -2.29 0.77 -0.12
CA PHE A 219 -3.18 1.49 -1.03
C PHE A 219 -2.47 2.30 -2.11
N LEU A 220 -1.13 2.28 -2.17
CA LEU A 220 -0.41 2.92 -3.27
C LEU A 220 -0.54 2.06 -4.54
N ASN A 221 -0.64 2.75 -5.68
CA ASN A 221 -0.53 2.09 -6.97
C ASN A 221 0.92 1.68 -7.22
N THR A 222 1.17 0.38 -7.34
CA THR A 222 2.52 -0.17 -7.59
C THR A 222 3.13 0.35 -8.89
N GLN A 223 2.30 0.64 -9.91
CA GLN A 223 2.73 1.14 -11.21
C GLN A 223 3.24 2.60 -11.16
N ASP A 224 2.86 3.37 -10.13
CA ASP A 224 3.32 4.75 -9.94
C ASP A 224 4.66 4.83 -9.20
N ILE A 225 5.17 3.74 -8.63
CA ILE A 225 6.38 3.75 -7.83
C ILE A 225 7.60 3.66 -8.74
N GLU A 226 8.59 4.53 -8.50
CA GLU A 226 9.89 4.52 -9.15
C GLU A 226 10.90 3.71 -8.33
N SER A 227 10.99 3.98 -7.02
CA SER A 227 11.90 3.28 -6.13
C SER A 227 11.44 3.29 -4.67
N ILE A 228 11.91 2.31 -3.90
CA ILE A 228 11.72 2.27 -2.46
C ILE A 228 13.07 2.14 -1.78
N SER A 229 13.36 3.04 -0.83
CA SER A 229 14.56 3.00 0.00
C SER A 229 14.19 2.72 1.44
N VAL A 230 14.85 1.72 2.04
CA VAL A 230 14.65 1.33 3.44
C VAL A 230 15.86 1.72 4.27
N LEU A 231 15.67 2.66 5.19
CA LEU A 231 16.68 3.14 6.13
C LEU A 231 16.60 2.29 7.39
N LYS A 232 17.66 1.52 7.67
CA LYS A 232 17.62 0.44 8.65
C LYS A 232 18.40 0.71 9.93
N ASP A 233 19.16 1.78 10.00
CA ASP A 233 19.94 2.14 11.19
C ASP A 233 19.63 3.57 11.68
N ALA A 234 20.10 3.87 12.89
CA ALA A 234 19.87 5.15 13.52
C ALA A 234 20.55 6.31 12.76
N ALA A 235 21.73 6.10 12.19
CA ALA A 235 22.43 7.14 11.43
C ALA A 235 21.66 7.56 10.19
N ALA A 236 21.12 6.60 9.42
CA ALA A 236 20.33 6.89 8.23
C ALA A 236 18.95 7.50 8.54
N SER A 237 18.30 7.09 9.65
CA SER A 237 16.94 7.51 9.99
C SER A 237 16.87 8.74 10.90
N SER A 238 17.98 9.15 11.55
CA SER A 238 18.02 10.27 12.51
C SER A 238 17.50 11.58 11.94
N ILE A 239 17.69 11.83 10.66
CA ILE A 239 17.23 13.07 10.00
C ILE A 239 15.69 13.23 10.03
N TYR A 240 14.93 12.13 10.25
CA TYR A 240 13.47 12.12 10.36
C TYR A 240 12.96 12.28 11.80
N GLY A 241 13.87 12.36 12.79
CA GLY A 241 13.60 12.68 14.17
C GLY A 241 12.85 11.62 14.96
N SER A 242 12.12 12.09 15.97
CA SER A 242 11.44 11.26 16.97
C SER A 242 10.29 10.38 16.43
N ARG A 243 9.93 10.51 15.16
CA ARG A 243 8.95 9.65 14.48
C ARG A 243 9.55 8.39 13.87
N ALA A 244 10.88 8.32 13.72
CA ALA A 244 11.57 7.26 13.00
C ALA A 244 12.45 6.35 13.87
N PRO A 245 12.06 5.99 15.11
CA PRO A 245 12.89 5.15 16.00
C PRO A 245 13.05 3.72 15.47
N PHE A 246 12.13 3.26 14.62
CA PHE A 246 12.10 1.90 14.09
C PHE A 246 12.49 1.83 12.61
N GLY A 247 13.20 2.86 12.11
CA GLY A 247 13.60 2.98 10.72
C GLY A 247 12.58 3.70 9.85
N VAL A 248 12.91 3.85 8.56
CA VAL A 248 12.11 4.59 7.59
C VAL A 248 11.99 3.83 6.28
N VAL A 249 10.80 3.82 5.70
CA VAL A 249 10.53 3.36 4.34
C VAL A 249 10.21 4.59 3.49
N LEU A 250 11.11 4.91 2.56
CA LEU A 250 10.95 6.02 1.63
C LEU A 250 10.44 5.49 0.30
N VAL A 251 9.30 5.95 -0.13
CA VAL A 251 8.71 5.64 -1.42
C VAL A 251 8.83 6.86 -2.33
N THR A 252 9.50 6.70 -3.45
CA THR A 252 9.57 7.71 -4.50
C THR A 252 8.67 7.28 -5.65
N THR A 253 7.70 8.12 -6.02
CA THR A 253 6.82 7.83 -7.14
C THR A 253 7.30 8.50 -8.42
N LYS A 254 6.94 7.94 -9.58
CA LYS A 254 7.31 8.41 -10.90
C LYS A 254 7.03 9.89 -11.09
N SER A 255 7.87 10.55 -11.84
CA SER A 255 7.79 11.99 -12.19
C SER A 255 7.87 12.17 -13.70
N GLY A 256 7.41 13.32 -14.19
CA GLY A 256 7.55 13.68 -15.60
C GLY A 256 9.01 13.85 -16.01
N LYS A 257 9.31 13.46 -17.23
CA LYS A 257 10.63 13.68 -17.87
C LYS A 257 10.46 14.58 -19.08
N SER A 258 11.51 15.36 -19.41
CA SER A 258 11.54 16.15 -20.67
C SER A 258 11.43 15.19 -21.86
N GLY A 259 10.59 15.53 -22.82
CA GLY A 259 10.35 14.74 -24.01
C GLY A 259 8.88 14.74 -24.45
N ARG A 260 8.58 13.97 -25.48
CA ARG A 260 7.22 13.82 -25.99
C ARG A 260 6.31 13.17 -24.95
N ALA A 261 5.03 13.48 -24.99
CA ALA A 261 4.03 12.85 -24.17
C ALA A 261 4.00 11.32 -24.41
N GLN A 262 4.13 10.56 -23.34
CA GLN A 262 4.03 9.09 -23.35
C GLN A 262 2.78 8.70 -22.59
N ILE A 263 1.94 7.89 -23.22
CA ILE A 263 0.74 7.32 -22.63
C ILE A 263 0.98 5.83 -22.42
N ASN A 264 0.77 5.37 -21.20
CA ASN A 264 0.90 3.96 -20.84
C ASN A 264 -0.43 3.47 -20.27
N TYR A 265 -0.86 2.30 -20.71
CA TYR A 265 -1.99 1.58 -20.14
C TYR A 265 -1.56 0.18 -19.73
N ASN A 266 -1.86 -0.19 -18.50
CA ASN A 266 -1.60 -1.52 -17.94
C ASN A 266 -2.90 -2.10 -17.37
N MET A 267 -3.14 -3.36 -17.64
CA MET A 267 -4.24 -4.14 -17.09
C MET A 267 -3.69 -5.42 -16.47
N ASN A 268 -4.15 -5.73 -15.26
CA ASN A 268 -3.82 -6.98 -14.58
C ASN A 268 -5.11 -7.68 -14.15
N MET A 269 -5.24 -8.94 -14.49
CA MET A 269 -6.27 -9.84 -13.97
C MET A 269 -5.60 -10.92 -13.11
N ARG A 270 -6.18 -11.22 -11.96
CA ARG A 270 -5.65 -12.21 -11.01
C ARG A 270 -6.78 -13.07 -10.46
N TYR A 271 -6.43 -14.30 -10.17
CA TYR A 271 -7.27 -15.25 -9.45
C TYR A 271 -6.47 -15.69 -8.22
N SER A 272 -6.89 -15.22 -7.06
CA SER A 272 -6.26 -15.58 -5.79
C SER A 272 -6.86 -16.88 -5.28
N THR A 273 -6.01 -17.74 -4.68
CA THR A 273 -6.43 -18.97 -4.01
C THR A 273 -5.87 -18.99 -2.59
N PRO A 274 -6.57 -19.54 -1.60
CA PRO A 274 -6.01 -19.72 -0.28
C PRO A 274 -4.75 -20.59 -0.33
N ILE A 275 -3.65 -20.11 0.24
CA ILE A 275 -2.37 -20.84 0.24
C ILE A 275 -2.50 -22.12 1.06
N LYS A 276 -3.22 -22.04 2.19
CA LYS A 276 -3.46 -23.17 3.08
C LYS A 276 -4.82 -22.98 3.77
N MET A 277 -5.68 -23.95 3.59
CA MET A 277 -6.89 -24.09 4.39
C MET A 277 -6.61 -25.17 5.43
N PRO A 278 -7.03 -25.01 6.69
CA PRO A 278 -6.96 -26.09 7.67
C PRO A 278 -7.74 -27.30 7.18
N ASP A 279 -7.21 -28.48 7.43
CA ASP A 279 -7.96 -29.72 7.24
C ASP A 279 -8.99 -29.85 8.36
N MET A 280 -10.25 -30.08 7.97
CA MET A 280 -11.33 -30.28 8.91
C MET A 280 -11.58 -31.78 9.08
N ALA A 281 -11.82 -32.21 10.32
CA ALA A 281 -12.23 -33.54 10.59
C ALA A 281 -13.54 -33.88 9.83
N ASN A 282 -13.61 -35.04 9.25
CA ASN A 282 -14.87 -35.55 8.71
C ASN A 282 -15.82 -35.96 9.86
N SER A 283 -17.08 -36.27 9.54
CA SER A 283 -18.09 -36.53 10.54
C SER A 283 -17.79 -37.77 11.42
N TYR A 284 -17.17 -38.80 10.86
CA TYR A 284 -16.80 -39.99 11.61
C TYR A 284 -15.61 -39.74 12.55
N GLU A 285 -14.59 -39.06 12.07
CA GLU A 285 -13.46 -38.61 12.90
C GLU A 285 -13.95 -37.70 14.03
N PHE A 286 -14.85 -36.76 13.72
CA PHE A 286 -15.40 -35.83 14.70
C PHE A 286 -16.16 -36.60 15.82
N VAL A 287 -17.03 -37.52 15.46
CA VAL A 287 -17.85 -38.29 16.44
C VAL A 287 -16.94 -39.11 17.35
N ASN A 288 -15.95 -39.81 16.79
CA ASN A 288 -15.02 -40.59 17.58
C ASN A 288 -14.16 -39.72 18.50
N LEU A 289 -13.60 -38.61 17.98
CA LEU A 289 -12.79 -37.71 18.77
C LEU A 289 -13.56 -37.10 19.95
N PHE A 290 -14.81 -36.68 19.72
CA PHE A 290 -15.65 -36.11 20.78
C PHE A 290 -16.08 -37.15 21.79
N ASP A 291 -16.36 -38.38 21.36
CA ASP A 291 -16.67 -39.48 22.25
C ASP A 291 -15.50 -39.87 23.13
N ASP A 292 -14.31 -39.99 22.56
CA ASP A 292 -13.06 -40.23 23.30
C ASP A 292 -12.74 -39.11 24.29
N ALA A 293 -12.94 -37.84 23.90
CA ALA A 293 -12.76 -36.71 24.78
C ALA A 293 -13.71 -36.68 25.96
N GLU A 294 -14.99 -36.98 25.74
CA GLU A 294 -16.00 -37.08 26.79
C GLU A 294 -15.72 -38.26 27.69
N TYR A 295 -15.42 -39.44 27.15
CA TYR A 295 -15.08 -40.63 27.93
C TYR A 295 -13.86 -40.41 28.82
N ASN A 296 -12.80 -39.77 28.30
CA ASN A 296 -11.63 -39.41 29.08
C ASN A 296 -11.90 -38.36 30.17
N GLY A 297 -12.86 -37.47 29.95
CA GLY A 297 -13.25 -36.42 30.90
C GLY A 297 -14.26 -36.87 31.97
N SER A 298 -15.26 -37.64 31.59
CA SER A 298 -16.42 -37.99 32.44
C SER A 298 -16.56 -39.50 32.72
N GLY A 299 -15.82 -40.34 31.99
CA GLY A 299 -15.98 -41.82 32.02
C GLY A 299 -17.27 -42.33 31.32
N LYS A 300 -17.92 -41.47 30.52
CA LYS A 300 -19.15 -41.83 29.81
C LYS A 300 -18.99 -41.55 28.32
N HIS A 301 -19.55 -42.51 27.53
CA HIS A 301 -19.63 -42.29 26.07
C HIS A 301 -20.72 -41.24 25.74
N LEU A 302 -20.40 -40.33 24.86
CA LEU A 302 -21.32 -39.31 24.33
C LEU A 302 -22.22 -39.89 23.26
N TYR A 303 -21.68 -40.78 22.44
CA TYR A 303 -22.34 -41.38 21.29
C TYR A 303 -22.40 -42.88 21.42
N THR A 304 -23.57 -43.48 21.01
CA THR A 304 -23.72 -44.94 20.97
C THR A 304 -23.00 -45.51 19.75
N ASP A 305 -22.72 -46.83 19.79
CA ASP A 305 -22.11 -47.55 18.67
C ASP A 305 -23.00 -47.49 17.42
N GLU A 306 -24.32 -47.57 17.60
CA GLU A 306 -25.30 -47.49 16.51
C GLU A 306 -25.24 -46.11 15.84
N TYR A 307 -25.11 -45.04 16.61
CA TYR A 307 -24.99 -43.71 16.03
C TYR A 307 -23.66 -43.55 15.28
N ARG A 308 -22.56 -44.04 15.82
CA ARG A 308 -21.25 -43.99 15.14
C ARG A 308 -21.29 -44.79 13.82
N GLN A 309 -21.96 -45.94 13.81
CA GLN A 309 -22.15 -46.73 12.60
C GLN A 309 -23.05 -45.99 11.57
N PHE A 310 -24.11 -45.35 12.02
CA PHE A 310 -24.99 -44.53 11.18
C PHE A 310 -24.21 -43.38 10.48
N VAL A 311 -23.40 -42.67 11.22
CA VAL A 311 -22.52 -41.62 10.66
C VAL A 311 -21.52 -42.21 9.65
N TYR A 312 -20.93 -43.37 9.96
CA TYR A 312 -20.00 -44.04 9.05
C TYR A 312 -20.68 -44.50 7.75
N ASP A 313 -21.89 -45.05 7.84
CA ASP A 313 -22.65 -45.54 6.67
C ASP A 313 -23.04 -44.37 5.76
N PHE A 314 -23.46 -43.24 6.31
CA PHE A 314 -23.72 -42.02 5.54
C PHE A 314 -22.43 -41.51 4.88
N MET A 315 -21.36 -41.37 5.65
CA MET A 315 -20.07 -40.83 5.13
C MET A 315 -19.48 -41.71 4.01
N THR A 316 -19.71 -43.05 4.08
CA THR A 316 -19.21 -44.00 3.07
C THR A 316 -20.19 -44.21 1.91
N GLY A 317 -21.32 -43.51 1.88
CA GLY A 317 -22.33 -43.64 0.83
C GLY A 317 -23.12 -44.94 0.88
N LYS A 318 -23.14 -45.68 2.01
CA LYS A 318 -23.97 -46.85 2.20
C LYS A 318 -25.41 -46.51 2.54
N SER A 319 -25.65 -45.31 3.05
CA SER A 319 -26.94 -44.73 3.36
C SER A 319 -27.00 -43.28 2.96
N ASP A 320 -28.12 -42.82 2.41
CA ASP A 320 -28.41 -41.43 2.14
C ASP A 320 -29.21 -40.78 3.30
N ASP A 321 -29.57 -41.56 4.32
CA ASP A 321 -30.29 -41.04 5.48
C ASP A 321 -29.36 -40.36 6.44
N TYR A 322 -29.56 -39.03 6.63
CA TYR A 322 -28.78 -38.22 7.54
C TYR A 322 -29.54 -37.88 8.83
N ILE A 323 -30.73 -38.36 9.03
CA ILE A 323 -31.58 -38.10 10.19
C ILE A 323 -31.44 -39.23 11.21
N TRP A 324 -30.81 -38.91 12.37
CA TRP A 324 -30.71 -39.85 13.46
C TRP A 324 -31.87 -39.74 14.43
N GLY A 325 -32.59 -40.84 14.56
CA GLY A 325 -33.57 -41.04 15.60
C GLY A 325 -34.78 -40.11 15.54
N ASN A 326 -35.82 -40.56 16.16
CA ASN A 326 -36.95 -39.71 16.45
C ASN A 326 -36.63 -38.99 17.76
N GLY A 327 -36.24 -37.71 17.70
CA GLY A 327 -36.22 -36.86 18.88
C GLY A 327 -37.56 -36.93 19.59
N SER A 328 -37.71 -36.39 20.78
CA SER A 328 -38.96 -36.38 21.54
C SER A 328 -40.12 -35.93 20.64
N GLY A 329 -41.06 -36.87 20.36
CA GLY A 329 -42.22 -36.60 19.50
C GLY A 329 -42.05 -36.89 17.99
N GLY A 330 -41.10 -37.73 17.59
CA GLY A 330 -40.92 -38.13 16.18
C GLY A 330 -40.14 -37.19 15.30
N LYS A 331 -39.31 -36.34 15.90
CA LYS A 331 -38.63 -35.22 15.23
C LYS A 331 -37.12 -35.43 15.18
N TRP A 332 -36.46 -34.95 14.13
CA TRP A 332 -35.00 -35.06 13.99
C TRP A 332 -34.23 -34.23 15.02
N ASN A 333 -32.99 -34.65 15.29
CA ASN A 333 -32.12 -33.93 16.19
C ASN A 333 -30.93 -33.32 15.38
N TYR A 334 -30.79 -32.03 15.39
CA TYR A 334 -29.70 -31.32 14.68
C TYR A 334 -28.30 -31.76 15.12
N ASP A 335 -28.12 -32.03 16.43
CA ASP A 335 -26.82 -32.38 16.99
C ASP A 335 -26.39 -33.83 16.70
N TYR A 336 -27.34 -34.69 16.29
CA TYR A 336 -27.14 -36.11 16.02
C TYR A 336 -27.49 -36.48 14.57
N SER A 337 -27.39 -35.55 13.63
CA SER A 337 -27.48 -35.89 12.21
C SER A 337 -26.18 -36.51 11.70
N ALA A 338 -26.21 -37.13 10.51
CA ALA A 338 -25.09 -37.88 9.95
C ALA A 338 -24.42 -37.18 8.73
N ASN A 339 -24.67 -35.92 8.51
CA ASN A 339 -24.05 -35.20 7.40
C ASN A 339 -22.51 -35.25 7.48
N ASN A 340 -21.85 -34.86 6.38
CA ASN A 340 -20.40 -34.76 6.33
C ASN A 340 -20.00 -33.42 5.70
N VAL A 341 -20.30 -32.30 6.38
CA VAL A 341 -20.12 -30.95 5.89
C VAL A 341 -18.73 -30.46 6.23
N ASN A 342 -17.94 -30.07 5.21
CA ASN A 342 -16.74 -29.31 5.42
C ASN A 342 -17.09 -27.81 5.44
N TRP A 343 -17.29 -27.26 6.64
CA TRP A 343 -17.75 -25.89 6.83
C TRP A 343 -16.80 -24.82 6.26
N LEU A 344 -15.49 -25.08 6.19
CA LEU A 344 -14.56 -24.16 5.50
C LEU A 344 -14.86 -24.07 4.01
N LYS A 345 -15.08 -25.24 3.35
CA LYS A 345 -15.44 -25.27 1.92
C LYS A 345 -16.87 -24.76 1.68
N GLU A 346 -17.73 -24.85 2.69
CA GLU A 346 -19.08 -24.31 2.60
C GLU A 346 -19.09 -22.78 2.62
N TYR A 347 -18.32 -22.15 3.51
CA TYR A 347 -18.29 -20.69 3.63
C TYR A 347 -17.33 -20.00 2.67
N TYR A 348 -16.26 -20.66 2.24
CA TYR A 348 -15.22 -20.06 1.40
C TYR A 348 -15.22 -20.58 -0.03
N ARG A 349 -15.00 -19.67 -0.96
CA ARG A 349 -14.71 -19.98 -2.36
C ARG A 349 -13.24 -20.40 -2.51
N ASN A 350 -12.97 -21.26 -3.50
CA ASN A 350 -11.58 -21.67 -3.80
C ASN A 350 -10.79 -20.59 -4.53
N THR A 351 -11.47 -19.65 -5.18
CA THR A 351 -10.85 -18.58 -5.97
C THR A 351 -11.59 -17.27 -5.78
N ALA A 352 -10.83 -16.19 -5.70
CA ALA A 352 -11.33 -14.82 -5.68
C ALA A 352 -10.69 -14.03 -6.83
N PRO A 353 -11.50 -13.48 -7.76
CA PRO A 353 -10.98 -12.68 -8.86
C PRO A 353 -10.62 -11.27 -8.39
N SER A 354 -9.65 -10.67 -9.07
CA SER A 354 -9.35 -9.26 -8.97
C SER A 354 -8.87 -8.72 -10.30
N GLN A 355 -9.12 -7.45 -10.56
CA GLN A 355 -8.65 -6.75 -11.75
C GLN A 355 -8.16 -5.36 -11.40
N GLU A 356 -7.20 -4.90 -12.18
CA GLU A 356 -6.59 -3.59 -11.99
C GLU A 356 -6.33 -2.95 -13.35
N HIS A 357 -6.71 -1.69 -13.49
CA HIS A 357 -6.51 -0.87 -14.67
C HIS A 357 -5.72 0.36 -14.30
N ASN A 358 -4.64 0.62 -15.01
CA ASN A 358 -3.80 1.80 -14.80
C ASN A 358 -3.55 2.53 -16.11
N VAL A 359 -3.82 3.83 -16.12
CA VAL A 359 -3.48 4.74 -17.21
C VAL A 359 -2.52 5.79 -16.67
N SER A 360 -1.43 6.05 -17.39
CA SER A 360 -0.55 7.16 -17.03
C SER A 360 -0.10 7.94 -18.27
N VAL A 361 0.10 9.24 -18.06
CA VAL A 361 0.61 10.18 -19.07
C VAL A 361 1.78 10.94 -18.46
N SER A 362 2.92 10.94 -19.14
CA SER A 362 4.11 11.67 -18.71
C SER A 362 4.75 12.37 -19.90
N GLY A 363 5.38 13.54 -19.65
CA GLY A 363 6.03 14.30 -20.69
C GLY A 363 6.50 15.66 -20.20
N GLY A 364 6.92 16.51 -21.12
CA GLY A 364 7.28 17.88 -20.82
C GLY A 364 8.40 18.44 -21.66
N SER A 365 8.85 19.61 -21.27
CA SER A 365 10.01 20.31 -21.82
C SER A 365 11.06 20.54 -20.74
N ASP A 366 12.16 21.18 -21.08
CA ASP A 366 13.20 21.57 -20.10
C ASP A 366 12.69 22.59 -19.07
N LYS A 367 11.55 23.27 -19.35
CA LYS A 367 10.95 24.25 -18.44
C LYS A 367 9.85 23.66 -17.58
N MET A 368 9.13 22.65 -18.06
CA MET A 368 8.00 22.08 -17.32
C MET A 368 7.86 20.59 -17.66
N THR A 369 7.74 19.77 -16.64
CA THR A 369 7.46 18.34 -16.78
C THR A 369 6.21 17.97 -15.98
N TYR A 370 5.49 16.95 -16.44
CA TYR A 370 4.27 16.48 -15.81
C TYR A 370 4.17 14.95 -15.81
N TYR A 371 3.52 14.46 -14.77
CA TYR A 371 3.11 13.07 -14.64
C TYR A 371 1.68 13.03 -14.10
N LEU A 372 0.81 12.32 -14.79
CA LEU A 372 -0.58 12.09 -14.38
C LEU A 372 -0.87 10.61 -14.47
N SER A 373 -1.47 10.02 -13.45
CA SER A 373 -1.95 8.64 -13.47
C SER A 373 -3.33 8.50 -12.84
N ALA A 374 -4.10 7.54 -13.34
CA ALA A 374 -5.35 7.07 -12.78
C ALA A 374 -5.32 5.55 -12.70
N ASN A 375 -5.65 5.01 -11.53
CA ASN A 375 -5.70 3.57 -11.26
C ASN A 375 -7.05 3.21 -10.65
N TYR A 376 -7.65 2.15 -11.17
CA TYR A 376 -8.81 1.48 -10.59
C TYR A 376 -8.47 0.03 -10.33
N MET A 377 -8.78 -0.46 -9.15
CA MET A 377 -8.60 -1.84 -8.75
C MET A 377 -9.83 -2.32 -8.03
N THR A 378 -10.31 -3.51 -8.40
CA THR A 378 -11.38 -4.21 -7.69
C THR A 378 -10.91 -5.62 -7.34
N GLN A 379 -11.32 -6.09 -6.17
CA GLN A 379 -11.01 -7.41 -5.65
C GLN A 379 -12.22 -7.96 -4.90
N GLU A 380 -12.66 -9.15 -5.26
CA GLU A 380 -13.63 -9.90 -4.49
C GLU A 380 -12.94 -10.67 -3.35
N GLY A 381 -13.65 -10.86 -2.24
CA GLY A 381 -13.21 -11.72 -1.14
C GLY A 381 -13.48 -13.19 -1.38
N PHE A 382 -13.15 -14.00 -0.40
CA PHE A 382 -13.33 -15.46 -0.46
C PHE A 382 -14.68 -15.93 0.06
N MET A 383 -15.52 -15.04 0.61
CA MET A 383 -16.82 -15.43 1.15
C MET A 383 -17.77 -15.91 0.05
N ARG A 384 -18.45 -17.05 0.31
CA ARG A 384 -19.46 -17.59 -0.60
C ARG A 384 -20.82 -16.95 -0.37
N TYR A 385 -21.11 -16.55 0.85
CA TYR A 385 -22.37 -15.97 1.28
C TYR A 385 -22.17 -14.53 1.74
N GLY A 386 -23.05 -13.65 1.30
CA GLY A 386 -22.90 -12.22 1.43
C GLY A 386 -21.88 -11.65 0.43
N THR A 387 -21.74 -10.33 0.44
CA THR A 387 -20.81 -9.61 -0.44
C THR A 387 -19.54 -9.24 0.35
N GLU A 388 -18.38 -9.57 -0.19
CA GLU A 388 -17.09 -9.10 0.30
C GLU A 388 -16.33 -8.55 -0.90
N ASP A 389 -16.33 -7.22 -1.05
CA ASP A 389 -15.76 -6.52 -2.19
C ASP A 389 -14.87 -5.36 -1.72
N TYR A 390 -13.75 -5.16 -2.40
CA TYR A 390 -12.82 -4.06 -2.16
C TYR A 390 -12.52 -3.34 -3.47
N ASP A 391 -12.85 -2.05 -3.53
CA ASP A 391 -12.55 -1.16 -4.65
C ASP A 391 -11.54 -0.11 -4.23
N ARG A 392 -10.57 0.20 -5.11
CA ARG A 392 -9.59 1.27 -4.90
C ARG A 392 -9.47 2.15 -6.13
N TYR A 393 -9.58 3.43 -5.92
CA TYR A 393 -9.38 4.47 -6.92
C TYR A 393 -8.17 5.31 -6.51
N THR A 394 -7.22 5.52 -7.42
CA THR A 394 -6.06 6.36 -7.16
C THR A 394 -5.86 7.34 -8.30
N ILE A 395 -5.68 8.63 -7.98
CA ILE A 395 -5.29 9.66 -8.93
C ILE A 395 -4.03 10.32 -8.42
N THR A 396 -2.99 10.33 -9.24
CA THR A 396 -1.71 11.00 -8.94
C THR A 396 -1.43 12.05 -10.01
N ALA A 397 -1.09 13.27 -9.59
CA ALA A 397 -0.68 14.35 -10.48
C ALA A 397 0.58 15.01 -9.94
N LYS A 398 1.61 15.13 -10.78
CA LYS A 398 2.86 15.84 -10.46
C LYS A 398 3.20 16.80 -11.58
N ILE A 399 3.57 18.02 -11.21
CA ILE A 399 4.01 19.08 -12.12
C ILE A 399 5.29 19.67 -11.53
N SER A 400 6.30 19.83 -12.37
CA SER A 400 7.56 20.48 -12.03
C SER A 400 7.82 21.60 -13.04
N ALA A 401 7.99 22.83 -12.57
CA ALA A 401 8.19 24.00 -13.41
C ALA A 401 9.46 24.78 -13.02
N GLN A 402 10.38 24.95 -13.95
CA GLN A 402 11.55 25.82 -13.84
C GLN A 402 11.16 27.22 -14.28
N LEU A 403 10.71 28.07 -13.34
CA LEU A 403 10.19 29.41 -13.64
C LEU A 403 11.32 30.38 -14.07
N THR A 404 12.47 30.30 -13.41
CA THR A 404 13.69 31.02 -13.77
C THR A 404 14.90 30.09 -13.55
N LYS A 405 16.09 30.50 -13.94
CA LYS A 405 17.33 29.75 -13.65
C LYS A 405 17.54 29.48 -12.15
N ALA A 406 17.00 30.34 -11.29
CA ALA A 406 17.15 30.27 -9.84
C ALA A 406 15.90 29.75 -9.11
N LEU A 407 14.73 29.66 -9.76
CA LEU A 407 13.45 29.33 -9.11
C LEU A 407 12.77 28.14 -9.78
N LYS A 408 12.58 27.08 -9.02
CA LYS A 408 11.84 25.87 -9.40
C LYS A 408 10.66 25.67 -8.46
N VAL A 409 9.52 25.29 -9.01
CA VAL A 409 8.30 24.96 -8.27
C VAL A 409 7.85 23.55 -8.65
N ASP A 410 7.72 22.69 -7.65
CA ASP A 410 7.18 21.33 -7.80
C ASP A 410 5.86 21.26 -7.03
N TYR A 411 4.83 20.73 -7.67
CA TYR A 411 3.54 20.42 -7.05
C TYR A 411 3.18 18.96 -7.28
N SER A 412 2.77 18.30 -6.22
CA SER A 412 2.22 16.95 -6.32
C SER A 412 0.91 16.82 -5.55
N ASN A 413 0.00 16.04 -6.10
CA ASN A 413 -1.27 15.66 -5.50
C ASN A 413 -1.47 14.17 -5.70
N ARG A 414 -1.90 13.50 -4.65
CA ARG A 414 -2.39 12.13 -4.69
C ARG A 414 -3.69 12.03 -3.92
N TRP A 415 -4.71 11.51 -4.58
CA TRP A 415 -5.97 11.14 -3.98
C TRP A 415 -6.16 9.63 -4.11
N VAL A 416 -6.58 9.01 -3.02
CA VAL A 416 -6.90 7.58 -2.95
C VAL A 416 -8.24 7.44 -2.26
N ARG A 417 -9.15 6.71 -2.88
CA ARG A 417 -10.38 6.23 -2.26
C ARG A 417 -10.34 4.71 -2.20
N THR A 418 -10.73 4.17 -1.07
CA THR A 418 -11.03 2.74 -0.91
C THR A 418 -12.44 2.58 -0.40
N ASP A 419 -13.20 1.71 -1.06
CA ASP A 419 -14.53 1.30 -0.67
C ASP A 419 -14.47 -0.21 -0.36
N TYR A 420 -14.81 -0.59 0.85
CA TYR A 420 -14.82 -1.96 1.32
C TYR A 420 -16.19 -2.31 1.87
N GLU A 421 -16.81 -3.33 1.30
CA GLU A 421 -18.08 -3.88 1.76
C GLU A 421 -17.87 -5.33 2.23
N ARG A 422 -18.46 -5.68 3.37
CA ARG A 422 -18.48 -7.06 3.89
C ARG A 422 -19.75 -7.33 4.68
N PRO A 423 -20.10 -8.61 4.89
CA PRO A 423 -21.18 -8.97 5.82
C PRO A 423 -20.87 -8.49 7.24
N THR A 424 -21.85 -7.96 7.92
CA THR A 424 -21.72 -7.49 9.31
C THR A 424 -21.22 -8.56 10.26
N TYR A 425 -21.68 -9.79 10.06
CA TYR A 425 -21.31 -10.93 10.90
C TYR A 425 -20.00 -11.61 10.50
N MET A 426 -19.27 -11.11 9.54
CA MET A 426 -17.88 -11.51 9.24
C MET A 426 -16.93 -10.92 10.27
N ASN A 427 -16.86 -11.55 11.43
CA ASN A 427 -16.13 -11.11 12.63
C ASN A 427 -15.47 -12.30 13.34
N ASP A 428 -14.85 -12.06 14.49
CA ASP A 428 -14.16 -13.09 15.26
C ASP A 428 -15.09 -14.23 15.72
N ASP A 429 -16.36 -13.93 16.02
CA ASP A 429 -17.34 -14.95 16.41
C ASP A 429 -17.65 -15.91 15.26
N PHE A 430 -17.73 -15.40 14.04
CA PHE A 430 -17.90 -16.23 12.85
C PHE A 430 -16.70 -17.18 12.64
N TYR A 431 -15.47 -16.67 12.73
CA TYR A 431 -14.27 -17.50 12.61
C TYR A 431 -14.17 -18.54 13.74
N ASN A 432 -14.48 -18.15 14.97
CA ASN A 432 -14.55 -19.07 16.10
C ASN A 432 -15.65 -20.11 15.92
N HIS A 433 -16.77 -19.74 15.31
CA HIS A 433 -17.83 -20.66 14.97
C HIS A 433 -17.34 -21.77 14.03
N ILE A 434 -16.73 -21.41 12.89
CA ILE A 434 -16.22 -22.38 11.91
C ILE A 434 -15.21 -23.33 12.55
N LEU A 435 -14.28 -22.81 13.36
CA LEU A 435 -13.16 -23.60 13.91
C LEU A 435 -13.54 -24.44 15.12
N ARG A 436 -14.59 -24.07 15.89
CA ARG A 436 -14.87 -24.68 17.20
C ARG A 436 -16.29 -25.22 17.35
N ARG A 437 -17.28 -24.64 16.68
CA ARG A 437 -18.71 -24.94 16.92
C ARG A 437 -19.39 -25.60 15.74
N ALA A 438 -18.89 -25.39 14.53
CA ALA A 438 -19.46 -25.98 13.32
C ALA A 438 -19.13 -27.47 13.26
N ARG A 439 -20.14 -28.32 13.57
CA ARG A 439 -19.98 -29.76 13.59
C ARG A 439 -20.21 -30.34 12.20
N PRO A 440 -19.32 -31.20 11.69
CA PRO A 440 -19.45 -31.76 10.34
C PRO A 440 -20.68 -32.64 10.19
N VAL A 441 -21.20 -33.23 11.27
CA VAL A 441 -22.42 -34.05 11.27
C VAL A 441 -23.71 -33.27 10.99
N ARG A 442 -23.68 -31.93 11.15
CA ARG A 442 -24.85 -31.08 10.89
C ARG A 442 -25.03 -30.81 9.41
N ALA A 443 -26.26 -30.94 8.93
CA ALA A 443 -26.62 -30.60 7.57
C ALA A 443 -26.69 -29.06 7.39
N VAL A 444 -26.52 -28.58 6.15
CA VAL A 444 -26.75 -27.17 5.80
C VAL A 444 -28.26 -26.86 5.82
N TYR A 445 -29.05 -27.75 5.30
CA TYR A 445 -30.51 -27.64 5.25
C TYR A 445 -31.17 -28.73 6.05
N ASP A 446 -32.29 -28.39 6.66
CA ASP A 446 -33.16 -29.39 7.33
C ASP A 446 -34.06 -30.14 6.30
N PRO A 447 -34.75 -31.18 6.71
CA PRO A 447 -35.63 -31.93 5.82
C PRO A 447 -36.81 -31.14 5.24
N ASN A 448 -37.12 -29.95 5.81
CA ASN A 448 -38.12 -29.04 5.25
C ASN A 448 -37.53 -28.07 4.22
N GLY A 449 -36.18 -28.09 4.01
CA GLY A 449 -35.50 -27.22 3.08
C GLY A 449 -35.08 -25.86 3.67
N TYR A 450 -35.22 -25.67 4.98
CA TYR A 450 -34.74 -24.46 5.66
C TYR A 450 -33.29 -24.62 6.13
N LEU A 451 -32.57 -23.51 6.25
CA LEU A 451 -31.22 -23.51 6.85
C LEU A 451 -31.27 -24.06 8.26
N MET A 452 -30.44 -25.08 8.52
CA MET A 452 -30.46 -25.80 9.78
C MET A 452 -29.86 -24.95 10.90
N SER A 453 -30.68 -24.65 11.92
CA SER A 453 -30.33 -24.13 13.24
C SER A 453 -29.63 -22.75 13.33
N ASP A 454 -29.68 -22.19 14.51
CA ASP A 454 -29.05 -20.94 14.97
C ASP A 454 -27.51 -20.94 14.88
N ILE A 455 -26.89 -22.09 14.70
CA ILE A 455 -25.44 -22.23 14.57
C ILE A 455 -24.98 -22.14 13.11
N ASN A 456 -25.92 -22.13 12.18
CA ASN A 456 -25.61 -21.97 10.76
C ASN A 456 -25.53 -20.48 10.38
N TYR A 457 -24.32 -19.98 10.19
CA TYR A 457 -24.08 -18.57 9.87
C TYR A 457 -24.43 -18.18 8.42
N ILE A 458 -24.85 -19.13 7.55
CA ILE A 458 -25.16 -18.82 6.15
C ILE A 458 -26.23 -17.74 6.05
N GLY A 459 -27.33 -17.88 6.80
CA GLY A 459 -28.42 -16.92 6.80
C GLY A 459 -27.95 -15.53 7.28
N VAL A 460 -27.20 -15.48 8.37
CA VAL A 460 -26.72 -14.19 8.91
C VAL A 460 -25.65 -13.53 8.06
N MET A 461 -24.81 -14.30 7.37
CA MET A 461 -23.85 -13.77 6.41
C MET A 461 -24.53 -13.20 5.17
N ARG A 462 -25.65 -13.79 4.73
CA ARG A 462 -26.40 -13.35 3.58
C ARG A 462 -27.34 -12.19 3.89
N ASP A 463 -28.08 -12.26 5.00
CA ASP A 463 -29.24 -11.42 5.29
C ASP A 463 -29.04 -10.52 6.53
N GLY A 464 -27.94 -10.67 7.26
CA GLY A 464 -27.68 -10.01 8.55
C GLY A 464 -27.18 -8.58 8.49
N GLY A 465 -27.19 -7.95 7.32
CA GLY A 465 -26.72 -6.57 7.09
C GLY A 465 -25.27 -6.49 6.59
N ARG A 466 -24.83 -5.29 6.29
CA ARG A 466 -23.55 -5.00 5.66
C ARG A 466 -22.73 -4.00 6.49
N HIS A 467 -21.44 -4.09 6.36
CA HIS A 467 -20.50 -3.11 6.87
C HIS A 467 -19.76 -2.49 5.70
N ASN A 468 -20.00 -1.22 5.44
CA ASN A 468 -19.37 -0.44 4.39
C ASN A 468 -18.34 0.50 5.00
N GLU A 469 -17.11 0.42 4.55
CA GLU A 469 -16.01 1.32 4.93
C GLU A 469 -15.54 2.09 3.70
N GLN A 470 -15.68 3.42 3.73
CA GLN A 470 -15.11 4.30 2.73
C GLN A 470 -13.99 5.12 3.35
N LYS A 471 -12.82 5.12 2.71
CA LYS A 471 -11.66 5.90 3.15
C LYS A 471 -11.15 6.75 2.00
N ASP A 472 -11.13 8.06 2.20
CA ASP A 472 -10.53 9.03 1.29
C ASP A 472 -9.24 9.58 1.89
N ALA A 473 -8.12 9.40 1.22
CA ALA A 473 -6.84 9.99 1.59
C ALA A 473 -6.38 10.96 0.50
N MET A 474 -6.09 12.20 0.86
CA MET A 474 -5.56 13.20 -0.05
C MET A 474 -4.25 13.74 0.49
N ALA A 475 -3.17 13.59 -0.27
CA ALA A 475 -1.84 14.09 0.05
C ALA A 475 -1.41 15.12 -1.01
N GLN A 476 -1.08 16.33 -0.56
CA GLN A 476 -0.62 17.42 -1.41
C GLN A 476 0.74 17.92 -0.93
N GLN A 477 1.62 18.20 -1.87
CA GLN A 477 2.91 18.82 -1.59
C GLN A 477 3.12 19.98 -2.54
N LEU A 478 3.52 21.12 -1.98
CA LEU A 478 4.10 22.25 -2.70
C LEU A 478 5.54 22.39 -2.24
N LYS A 479 6.47 22.34 -3.20
CA LYS A 479 7.90 22.50 -2.97
C LYS A 479 8.43 23.63 -3.84
N ILE A 480 9.08 24.59 -3.22
CA ILE A 480 9.73 25.74 -3.87
C ILE A 480 11.22 25.64 -3.62
N THR A 481 11.99 25.57 -4.68
CA THR A 481 13.46 25.55 -4.63
C THR A 481 14.01 26.84 -5.20
N VAL A 482 14.79 27.54 -4.39
CA VAL A 482 15.54 28.72 -4.80
C VAL A 482 17.02 28.36 -4.82
N THR A 483 17.70 28.63 -5.94
CA THR A 483 19.14 28.40 -6.14
C THR A 483 19.86 29.75 -6.29
N PRO A 484 20.25 30.43 -5.17
CA PRO A 484 20.85 31.74 -5.22
C PRO A 484 22.24 31.73 -5.86
N LEU A 485 23.00 30.68 -5.61
CA LEU A 485 24.34 30.44 -6.16
C LEU A 485 24.43 28.99 -6.64
N LYS A 486 25.39 28.72 -7.52
CA LYS A 486 25.67 27.35 -7.99
C LYS A 486 25.89 26.44 -6.79
N ASN A 487 25.19 25.30 -6.78
CA ASN A 487 25.22 24.23 -5.73
C ASN A 487 24.67 24.67 -4.35
N TRP A 488 24.04 25.84 -4.23
CA TRP A 488 23.35 26.27 -3.03
C TRP A 488 21.84 26.33 -3.28
N ASN A 489 21.08 25.51 -2.57
CA ASN A 489 19.63 25.47 -2.67
C ASN A 489 19.00 25.83 -1.33
N ILE A 490 17.96 26.64 -1.38
CA ILE A 490 17.05 26.93 -0.26
C ILE A 490 15.69 26.35 -0.66
N ILE A 491 15.16 25.47 0.16
CA ILE A 491 13.95 24.71 -0.16
C ILE A 491 12.88 24.98 0.90
N GLY A 492 11.70 25.38 0.44
CA GLY A 492 10.49 25.43 1.25
C GLY A 492 9.51 24.37 0.78
N GLU A 493 9.00 23.56 1.70
CA GLU A 493 8.03 22.52 1.43
C GLU A 493 6.80 22.68 2.34
N MET A 494 5.61 22.52 1.78
CA MET A 494 4.37 22.43 2.51
C MET A 494 3.70 21.13 2.14
N ASN A 495 3.58 20.21 3.10
CA ASN A 495 2.86 18.97 2.97
C ASN A 495 1.53 19.05 3.70
N ILE A 496 0.46 18.68 3.02
CA ILE A 496 -0.91 18.63 3.56
C ILE A 496 -1.47 17.25 3.30
N LYS A 497 -1.88 16.54 4.35
CA LYS A 497 -2.60 15.27 4.23
C LYS A 497 -3.95 15.39 4.92
N THR A 498 -4.99 14.91 4.28
CA THR A 498 -6.34 14.81 4.84
C THR A 498 -6.84 13.40 4.62
N ASP A 499 -7.26 12.74 5.69
CA ASP A 499 -7.97 11.47 5.62
C ASP A 499 -9.41 11.70 6.10
N ASN A 500 -10.38 11.22 5.33
CA ASN A 500 -11.79 11.20 5.70
C ASN A 500 -12.24 9.76 5.59
N ASN A 501 -12.67 9.18 6.70
CA ASN A 501 -13.22 7.84 6.73
C ASN A 501 -14.69 7.94 7.11
N TRP A 502 -15.49 7.15 6.45
CA TRP A 502 -16.90 7.00 6.74
C TRP A 502 -17.22 5.51 6.77
N ASN A 503 -17.88 5.06 7.84
CA ASN A 503 -18.31 3.68 7.99
C ASN A 503 -19.80 3.66 8.26
N HIS A 504 -20.50 2.88 7.47
CA HIS A 504 -21.90 2.54 7.66
C HIS A 504 -21.98 1.07 8.07
N TRP A 505 -22.62 0.80 9.18
CA TRP A 505 -22.77 -0.54 9.72
C TRP A 505 -24.24 -0.84 10.00
N GLU A 506 -24.72 -1.90 9.40
CA GLU A 506 -26.07 -2.42 9.56
C GLU A 506 -26.02 -3.76 10.29
N GLN A 507 -26.92 -4.00 11.19
CA GLN A 507 -27.11 -5.31 11.79
C GLN A 507 -28.61 -5.64 11.79
N PHE A 508 -29.01 -6.68 11.06
CA PHE A 508 -30.38 -7.09 10.96
C PHE A 508 -30.62 -8.36 11.75
N VAL A 509 -31.81 -8.47 12.27
CA VAL A 509 -32.30 -9.69 12.94
C VAL A 509 -32.62 -10.71 11.85
N VAL A 510 -31.92 -11.83 11.89
CA VAL A 510 -32.16 -12.96 10.98
C VAL A 510 -32.92 -14.03 11.73
N TYR A 511 -33.91 -14.58 11.08
CA TYR A 511 -34.78 -15.59 11.66
C TYR A 511 -34.48 -16.99 11.12
N SER A 512 -34.55 -17.98 11.98
CA SER A 512 -34.52 -19.39 11.65
C SER A 512 -35.89 -20.02 11.95
N HIS A 513 -36.20 -21.12 11.29
CA HIS A 513 -37.46 -21.88 11.49
C HIS A 513 -37.31 -22.92 12.56
N TYR A 514 -38.36 -23.10 13.37
CA TYR A 514 -38.40 -24.20 14.32
C TYR A 514 -38.54 -25.53 13.58
N LYS A 515 -37.73 -26.50 13.95
CA LYS A 515 -37.74 -27.83 13.36
C LYS A 515 -39.10 -28.53 13.49
N ASP A 516 -39.82 -28.25 14.56
CA ASP A 516 -41.06 -28.90 14.94
C ASP A 516 -42.30 -28.26 14.34
N ASN A 517 -42.22 -26.98 14.08
CA ASN A 517 -43.25 -26.17 13.45
C ASN A 517 -42.59 -25.10 12.60
N PRO A 518 -42.26 -25.39 11.34
CA PRO A 518 -41.58 -24.48 10.45
C PRO A 518 -42.33 -23.18 10.15
N GLU A 519 -43.61 -23.11 10.41
CA GLU A 519 -44.40 -21.88 10.34
C GLU A 519 -43.97 -20.83 11.38
N ASN A 520 -43.39 -21.31 12.51
CA ASN A 520 -42.87 -20.44 13.54
C ASN A 520 -41.38 -20.20 13.38
N THR A 521 -40.95 -18.98 13.67
CA THR A 521 -39.56 -18.55 13.59
C THR A 521 -39.01 -18.11 14.93
N TYR A 522 -37.69 -18.14 15.06
CA TYR A 522 -36.93 -17.59 16.18
C TYR A 522 -35.69 -16.86 15.66
N THR A 523 -35.05 -16.00 16.46
CA THR A 523 -33.84 -15.27 16.04
C THR A 523 -32.66 -16.23 15.85
N ALA A 524 -32.02 -16.19 14.70
CA ALA A 524 -30.92 -17.10 14.34
C ALA A 524 -29.70 -16.91 15.25
N LEU A 525 -29.41 -15.67 15.69
CA LEU A 525 -28.38 -15.36 16.67
C LEU A 525 -28.98 -14.55 17.82
N THR A 526 -28.72 -14.97 19.03
CA THR A 526 -29.21 -14.30 20.24
C THR A 526 -28.57 -12.94 20.52
N SER A 527 -27.45 -12.62 19.86
CA SER A 527 -26.74 -11.36 20.00
C SER A 527 -27.43 -10.15 19.35
N ALA A 528 -28.33 -10.40 18.39
CA ALA A 528 -29.08 -9.35 17.71
C ALA A 528 -30.58 -9.62 17.85
N ASN A 529 -31.18 -9.05 18.85
CA ASN A 529 -32.63 -9.10 19.08
C ASN A 529 -33.40 -7.91 18.51
N LYS A 530 -32.69 -6.94 17.92
CA LYS A 530 -33.23 -5.74 17.24
C LYS A 530 -32.33 -5.35 16.09
N ASP A 531 -32.95 -4.88 15.00
CA ASP A 531 -32.22 -4.25 13.90
C ASP A 531 -31.52 -3.00 14.37
N GLN A 532 -30.28 -2.79 13.94
CA GLN A 532 -29.44 -1.68 14.34
C GLN A 532 -28.75 -1.06 13.12
N VAL A 533 -28.52 0.23 13.21
CA VAL A 533 -27.67 0.98 12.27
C VAL A 533 -26.69 1.84 13.05
N SER A 534 -25.47 1.94 12.52
CA SER A 534 -24.42 2.80 13.07
C SER A 534 -23.72 3.55 11.95
N GLU A 535 -23.42 4.83 12.22
CA GLU A 535 -22.64 5.71 11.37
C GLU A 535 -21.41 6.18 12.12
N TYR A 536 -20.25 6.04 11.48
CA TYR A 536 -18.98 6.55 12.02
C TYR A 536 -18.30 7.42 10.98
N SER A 537 -17.85 8.60 11.41
CA SER A 537 -17.08 9.53 10.59
C SER A 537 -15.81 9.94 11.29
N LEU A 538 -14.69 9.86 10.57
CA LEU A 538 -13.36 10.28 11.03
C LEU A 538 -12.79 11.29 10.03
N LYS A 539 -12.24 12.39 10.56
CA LYS A 539 -11.41 13.31 9.77
C LYS A 539 -10.08 13.54 10.46
N THR A 540 -8.99 13.31 9.74
CA THR A 540 -7.66 13.78 10.14
C THR A 540 -7.17 14.87 9.21
N THR A 541 -6.36 15.79 9.74
CA THR A 541 -5.65 16.79 8.96
C THR A 541 -4.23 16.88 9.48
N TYR A 542 -3.28 16.67 8.60
CA TYR A 542 -1.85 16.76 8.88
C TYR A 542 -1.24 17.87 8.03
N LEU A 543 -0.51 18.78 8.68
CA LEU A 543 0.22 19.88 8.06
C LEU A 543 1.70 19.75 8.43
N ASN A 544 2.59 19.85 7.45
CA ASN A 544 4.02 19.74 7.68
C ASN A 544 4.79 20.78 6.84
N PRO A 545 4.91 22.03 7.33
CA PRO A 545 5.83 23.00 6.77
C PRO A 545 7.27 22.64 7.11
N THR A 546 8.14 22.68 6.11
CA THR A 546 9.59 22.43 6.23
C THR A 546 10.36 23.45 5.44
N VAL A 547 11.41 24.02 6.02
CA VAL A 547 12.36 24.92 5.32
C VAL A 547 13.76 24.43 5.61
N TYR A 548 14.55 24.24 4.57
CA TYR A 548 15.93 23.81 4.72
C TYR A 548 16.82 24.36 3.61
N SER A 549 18.10 24.40 3.87
CA SER A 549 19.13 24.83 2.92
C SER A 549 20.19 23.74 2.80
N ASN A 550 20.66 23.48 1.60
CA ASN A 550 21.81 22.63 1.35
C ASN A 550 22.83 23.34 0.48
N TYR A 551 24.10 23.19 0.83
CA TYR A 551 25.22 23.74 0.07
C TYR A 551 26.27 22.65 -0.18
N ASN A 552 26.61 22.46 -1.44
CA ASN A 552 27.59 21.48 -1.88
C ASN A 552 28.84 22.24 -2.41
N PHE A 553 30.02 21.93 -1.87
CA PHE A 553 31.25 22.52 -2.34
C PHE A 553 32.42 21.53 -2.28
N SER A 554 33.40 21.74 -3.13
CA SER A 554 34.59 20.91 -3.18
C SER A 554 35.83 21.79 -3.01
N LEU A 555 36.80 21.33 -2.20
CA LEU A 555 38.09 21.95 -2.01
C LEU A 555 39.16 21.06 -2.66
N LYS A 556 40.02 21.65 -3.51
CA LYS A 556 41.06 20.94 -4.24
C LYS A 556 40.56 19.70 -5.01
N GLU A 557 39.31 19.73 -5.48
CA GLU A 557 38.65 18.66 -6.27
C GLU A 557 38.54 17.27 -5.56
N LYS A 558 39.15 17.12 -4.41
CA LYS A 558 39.22 15.85 -3.64
C LYS A 558 38.41 15.86 -2.36
N HIS A 559 38.23 17.04 -1.75
CA HIS A 559 37.49 17.18 -0.50
C HIS A 559 36.09 17.70 -0.80
N ASN A 560 35.12 16.84 -0.79
CA ASN A 560 33.73 17.18 -1.09
C ASN A 560 32.93 17.32 0.21
N PHE A 561 32.19 18.40 0.32
CA PHE A 561 31.35 18.71 1.46
C PHE A 561 29.92 18.94 1.01
N THR A 562 28.97 18.41 1.79
CA THR A 562 27.57 18.77 1.74
C THR A 562 27.13 19.19 3.13
N VAL A 563 26.67 20.44 3.26
CA VAL A 563 26.15 20.97 4.52
C VAL A 563 24.66 21.24 4.34
N LEU A 564 23.86 20.71 5.27
CA LEU A 564 22.41 20.87 5.27
C LEU A 564 21.97 21.32 6.65
N GLY A 565 21.02 22.27 6.71
CA GLY A 565 20.40 22.72 7.93
C GLY A 565 18.96 23.16 7.66
N GLY A 566 18.07 22.91 8.61
CA GLY A 566 16.67 23.22 8.41
C GLY A 566 15.82 23.18 9.66
N PHE A 567 14.55 23.53 9.45
CA PHE A 567 13.48 23.54 10.44
C PHE A 567 12.27 22.82 9.84
N GLN A 568 11.61 22.03 10.66
CA GLN A 568 10.36 21.33 10.33
C GLN A 568 9.36 21.53 11.44
N ALA A 569 8.09 21.72 11.08
CA ALA A 569 6.98 21.63 12.03
C ALA A 569 5.94 20.63 11.54
N GLU A 570 5.19 20.05 12.48
CA GLU A 570 4.10 19.12 12.20
C GLU A 570 2.90 19.47 13.07
N ILE A 571 1.73 19.42 12.48
CA ILE A 571 0.46 19.65 13.16
C ILE A 571 -0.49 18.54 12.73
N MET A 572 -0.96 17.76 13.69
CA MET A 572 -1.99 16.74 13.47
C MET A 572 -3.27 17.15 14.20
N LYS A 573 -4.38 17.10 13.51
CA LYS A 573 -5.73 17.26 14.06
C LYS A 573 -6.54 16.00 13.75
N TYR A 574 -7.25 15.52 14.74
CA TYR A 574 -8.09 14.32 14.66
C TYR A 574 -9.47 14.65 15.22
N ARG A 575 -10.49 14.24 14.52
CA ARG A 575 -11.88 14.36 14.96
C ARG A 575 -12.65 13.15 14.48
N ASP A 576 -13.38 12.51 15.38
CA ASP A 576 -14.34 11.46 15.04
C ASP A 576 -15.73 11.73 15.63
N MET A 577 -16.71 11.04 15.11
CA MET A 577 -18.08 11.02 15.59
C MET A 577 -18.70 9.67 15.21
N GLU A 578 -19.41 9.08 16.17
CA GLU A 578 -20.16 7.83 16.01
C GLU A 578 -21.59 8.05 16.52
N GLY A 579 -22.56 7.59 15.73
CA GLY A 579 -23.96 7.51 16.12
C GLY A 579 -24.49 6.12 15.82
N ALA A 580 -25.20 5.50 16.78
CA ALA A 580 -25.84 4.20 16.58
C ALA A 580 -27.20 4.15 17.25
N ARG A 581 -28.13 3.41 16.65
CA ARG A 581 -29.48 3.25 17.19
C ARG A 581 -30.12 1.94 16.72
N THR A 582 -31.04 1.39 17.54
CA THR A 582 -31.78 0.17 17.24
C THR A 582 -33.24 0.46 16.87
N GLY A 583 -33.94 -0.58 16.39
CA GLY A 583 -35.36 -0.51 16.06
C GLY A 583 -35.63 0.14 14.72
N LEU A 584 -34.99 -0.34 13.65
CA LEU A 584 -35.26 0.12 12.28
C LEU A 584 -36.73 -0.14 11.91
N VAL A 585 -37.33 0.81 11.22
CA VAL A 585 -38.69 0.69 10.65
C VAL A 585 -38.67 -0.25 9.45
N THR A 586 -37.60 -0.23 8.67
CA THR A 586 -37.40 -1.10 7.51
C THR A 586 -35.91 -1.36 7.30
N THR A 587 -35.59 -2.55 6.83
CA THR A 587 -34.24 -2.96 6.45
C THR A 587 -33.84 -2.51 5.06
N ASP A 588 -34.82 -2.04 4.23
CA ASP A 588 -34.56 -1.55 2.87
C ASP A 588 -33.85 -0.20 2.85
N LEU A 589 -34.00 0.60 3.93
CA LEU A 589 -33.39 1.91 4.08
C LEU A 589 -32.86 2.07 5.52
N PRO A 590 -31.72 1.46 5.83
CA PRO A 590 -31.16 1.43 7.19
C PRO A 590 -30.44 2.77 7.52
N VAL A 591 -31.19 3.75 7.94
CA VAL A 591 -30.68 5.07 8.33
C VAL A 591 -31.10 5.43 9.75
N LEU A 592 -30.28 6.21 10.46
CA LEU A 592 -30.52 6.61 11.85
C LEU A 592 -31.89 7.28 12.09
N ASN A 593 -32.39 8.01 11.10
CA ASN A 593 -33.68 8.70 11.21
C ASN A 593 -34.89 7.77 11.15
N LEU A 594 -34.71 6.54 10.62
CA LEU A 594 -35.78 5.54 10.53
C LEU A 594 -35.69 4.49 11.65
N THR A 595 -35.29 4.90 12.83
CA THR A 595 -35.24 4.07 14.04
C THR A 595 -36.25 4.54 15.06
N THR A 596 -36.91 3.59 15.71
CA THR A 596 -38.02 3.85 16.64
C THR A 596 -37.64 3.73 18.12
N ASP A 597 -36.53 3.06 18.44
CA ASP A 597 -36.15 2.80 19.83
C ASP A 597 -35.52 4.08 20.45
N ALA A 598 -36.32 4.82 21.19
CA ALA A 598 -35.95 6.13 21.71
C ALA A 598 -34.79 6.07 22.71
N ASP A 599 -34.67 4.97 23.46
CA ASP A 599 -33.71 4.82 24.57
C ASP A 599 -32.41 4.13 24.17
N SER A 600 -32.29 3.65 22.93
CA SER A 600 -31.18 2.85 22.44
C SER A 600 -30.17 3.62 21.61
N TYR A 601 -29.86 4.84 21.97
CA TYR A 601 -28.88 5.59 21.19
C TYR A 601 -27.46 5.49 21.79
N THR A 602 -26.48 5.40 20.89
CA THR A 602 -25.07 5.64 21.19
C THR A 602 -24.64 6.89 20.46
N LEU A 603 -24.04 7.84 21.16
CA LEU A 603 -23.46 9.03 20.57
C LEU A 603 -22.09 9.25 21.19
N LYS A 604 -21.04 9.22 20.36
CA LYS A 604 -19.66 9.44 20.77
C LYS A 604 -18.99 10.45 19.86
N GLY A 605 -18.03 11.18 20.37
CA GLY A 605 -17.20 12.08 19.60
C GLY A 605 -15.91 12.39 20.33
N LEU A 606 -14.83 12.50 19.56
CA LEU A 606 -13.52 12.75 20.12
C LEU A 606 -12.77 13.79 19.28
N TYR A 607 -12.08 14.67 19.96
CA TYR A 607 -11.21 15.66 19.34
C TYR A 607 -9.82 15.59 19.96
N LYS A 608 -8.80 15.38 19.12
CA LYS A 608 -7.39 15.30 19.53
C LYS A 608 -6.53 16.12 18.59
N ASN A 609 -5.43 16.65 19.08
CA ASN A 609 -4.39 17.24 18.26
C ASN A 609 -3.01 17.08 18.91
N TRP A 610 -1.97 17.12 18.12
CA TRP A 610 -0.60 17.26 18.60
C TRP A 610 0.20 18.12 17.63
N LYS A 611 1.31 18.69 18.13
CA LYS A 611 2.25 19.50 17.36
C LYS A 611 3.67 19.10 17.69
N ASN A 612 4.51 19.04 16.68
CA ASN A 612 5.95 18.85 16.78
C ASN A 612 6.68 19.99 16.09
N ALA A 613 7.90 20.26 16.53
CA ALA A 613 8.82 21.14 15.84
C ALA A 613 10.24 20.62 16.03
N GLY A 614 11.08 20.74 15.01
CA GLY A 614 12.45 20.24 15.08
C GLY A 614 13.40 21.05 14.21
N PHE A 615 14.60 21.28 14.74
CA PHE A 615 15.74 21.80 14.00
C PHE A 615 16.65 20.62 13.66
N PHE A 616 17.19 20.61 12.45
CA PHE A 616 18.07 19.54 12.01
C PHE A 616 19.24 20.06 11.20
N GLY A 617 20.37 19.38 11.29
CA GLY A 617 21.55 19.65 10.50
C GLY A 617 22.30 18.37 10.14
N ARG A 618 22.94 18.38 8.98
CA ARG A 618 23.79 17.30 8.49
C ARG A 618 25.01 17.84 7.81
N ILE A 619 26.15 17.20 8.07
CA ILE A 619 27.40 17.44 7.37
C ILE A 619 27.88 16.13 6.79
N ASN A 620 28.06 16.09 5.48
CA ASN A 620 28.71 14.98 4.79
C ASN A 620 30.06 15.45 4.28
N TYR A 621 31.09 14.65 4.49
CA TYR A 621 32.41 14.81 3.96
C TYR A 621 32.86 13.56 3.20
N ASP A 622 33.43 13.77 2.05
CA ASP A 622 33.94 12.73 1.16
C ASP A 622 35.32 13.15 0.67
N TYR A 623 36.33 12.31 0.93
CA TYR A 623 37.66 12.46 0.37
C TYR A 623 37.81 11.53 -0.84
N ASN A 624 37.67 12.08 -2.05
CA ASN A 624 37.83 11.37 -3.33
C ASN A 624 37.04 10.04 -3.42
N GLY A 625 35.88 9.96 -2.75
CA GLY A 625 35.06 8.75 -2.66
C GLY A 625 35.69 7.60 -1.84
N LYS A 626 36.87 7.80 -1.20
CA LYS A 626 37.56 6.79 -0.41
C LYS A 626 37.15 6.80 1.04
N TYR A 627 37.24 7.96 1.70
CA TYR A 627 36.91 8.14 3.11
C TYR A 627 35.68 9.00 3.24
N LEU A 628 34.68 8.49 3.93
CA LEU A 628 33.36 9.10 4.05
C LEU A 628 33.07 9.35 5.53
N VAL A 629 32.57 10.56 5.83
CA VAL A 629 32.13 10.94 7.17
C VAL A 629 30.78 11.62 7.07
N GLU A 630 29.84 11.21 7.91
CA GLU A 630 28.53 11.87 8.05
C GLU A 630 28.26 12.15 9.54
N GLY A 631 27.84 13.38 9.83
CA GLY A 631 27.35 13.78 11.15
C GLY A 631 25.97 14.40 11.01
N ASN A 632 25.02 13.93 11.83
CA ASN A 632 23.68 14.50 11.92
C ASN A 632 23.40 14.95 13.35
N LEU A 633 22.69 16.08 13.47
CA LEU A 633 22.21 16.60 14.73
C LEU A 633 20.77 17.02 14.57
N ARG A 634 19.90 16.58 15.51
CA ARG A 634 18.51 16.98 15.50
C ARG A 634 18.04 17.35 16.90
N TYR A 635 17.28 18.43 17.00
CA TYR A 635 16.68 18.96 18.23
C TYR A 635 15.17 19.03 18.06
N ASP A 636 14.45 18.04 18.60
CA ASP A 636 13.01 17.83 18.42
C ASP A 636 12.23 18.17 19.69
N GLY A 637 11.09 18.84 19.51
CA GLY A 637 10.13 19.14 20.55
C GLY A 637 8.74 18.60 20.19
N SER A 638 8.06 17.96 21.17
CA SER A 638 6.71 17.42 20.98
C SER A 638 5.75 17.90 22.06
N SER A 639 4.56 18.34 21.64
CA SER A 639 3.48 18.74 22.55
C SER A 639 2.91 17.59 23.38
N ARG A 640 3.20 16.34 23.00
CA ARG A 640 2.72 15.11 23.66
C ARG A 640 3.30 14.93 25.06
N PHE A 641 4.41 15.61 25.36
CA PHE A 641 5.11 15.54 26.64
C PHE A 641 4.98 16.84 27.45
N ARG A 642 5.14 16.77 28.76
CA ARG A 642 5.08 17.91 29.67
C ARG A 642 6.21 18.90 29.38
N ARG A 643 6.02 20.18 29.72
CA ARG A 643 6.92 21.31 29.37
C ARG A 643 8.39 21.03 29.64
N GLY A 644 8.77 20.41 30.76
CA GLY A 644 10.17 20.12 31.12
C GLY A 644 10.84 19.06 30.25
N ASN A 645 10.08 18.21 29.57
CA ASN A 645 10.57 17.03 28.85
C ASN A 645 10.14 17.02 27.36
N ARG A 646 9.82 18.18 26.80
CA ARG A 646 9.34 18.28 25.41
C ARG A 646 10.44 18.16 24.37
N TRP A 647 11.63 18.70 24.70
CA TRP A 647 12.73 18.84 23.77
C TRP A 647 13.83 17.84 24.05
N ILE A 648 14.34 17.22 23.00
CA ILE A 648 15.42 16.24 23.06
C ILE A 648 16.40 16.48 21.90
N LEU A 649 17.70 16.33 22.19
CA LEU A 649 18.79 16.38 21.22
C LEU A 649 19.19 14.96 20.87
N THR A 650 19.25 14.65 19.57
CA THR A 650 19.62 13.32 19.06
C THR A 650 20.76 13.45 18.06
N PRO A 651 22.01 13.16 18.49
CA PRO A 651 23.17 13.13 17.63
C PRO A 651 23.31 11.77 16.91
N SER A 652 23.84 11.77 15.71
CA SER A 652 24.31 10.55 15.03
C SER A 652 25.52 10.85 14.15
N PHE A 653 26.39 9.85 14.00
CA PHE A 653 27.51 9.94 13.07
C PHE A 653 27.80 8.58 12.43
N SER A 654 28.42 8.63 11.27
CA SER A 654 28.86 7.43 10.57
C SER A 654 30.15 7.67 9.79
N LEU A 655 30.94 6.61 9.68
CA LEU A 655 32.20 6.59 8.95
C LEU A 655 32.14 5.49 7.90
N GLY A 656 32.74 5.75 6.75
CA GLY A 656 32.86 4.78 5.68
C GLY A 656 34.27 4.79 5.07
N TRP A 657 34.78 3.61 4.75
CA TRP A 657 36.01 3.44 3.99
C TRP A 657 35.75 2.56 2.77
N ASN A 658 35.83 3.15 1.58
CA ASN A 658 35.74 2.45 0.31
C ASN A 658 37.10 1.83 -0.03
N VAL A 659 37.37 0.64 0.50
CA VAL A 659 38.63 -0.07 0.31
C VAL A 659 38.89 -0.39 -1.17
N ALA A 660 37.82 -0.72 -1.92
CA ALA A 660 37.90 -0.99 -3.35
C ALA A 660 38.35 0.22 -4.20
N ARG A 661 38.38 1.44 -3.64
CA ARG A 661 38.89 2.64 -4.31
C ARG A 661 40.35 2.97 -3.96
N GLU A 662 41.03 2.13 -3.16
CA GLU A 662 42.42 2.29 -2.86
C GLU A 662 43.32 1.75 -3.98
N ASN A 663 44.48 2.37 -4.20
CA ASN A 663 45.40 1.99 -5.28
C ASN A 663 45.88 0.54 -5.13
N PHE A 664 46.00 0.02 -3.89
CA PHE A 664 46.39 -1.37 -3.67
C PHE A 664 45.32 -2.39 -4.07
N TRP A 665 44.04 -1.94 -4.31
CA TRP A 665 42.93 -2.83 -4.68
C TRP A 665 42.79 -3.01 -6.21
N GLU A 666 43.51 -2.21 -7.03
CA GLU A 666 43.41 -2.22 -8.49
C GLU A 666 43.47 -3.63 -9.11
N LYS A 667 44.32 -4.52 -8.56
CA LYS A 667 44.45 -5.89 -9.07
C LYS A 667 43.25 -6.80 -8.73
N LEU A 668 42.41 -6.40 -7.80
CA LEU A 668 41.21 -7.13 -7.37
C LEU A 668 39.92 -6.48 -7.90
N ALA A 669 40.03 -5.33 -8.55
CA ALA A 669 38.88 -4.52 -8.98
C ALA A 669 37.97 -5.28 -9.98
N ASP A 670 38.56 -6.09 -10.86
CA ASP A 670 37.83 -6.90 -11.85
C ASP A 670 37.02 -8.05 -11.21
N VAL A 671 37.36 -8.47 -9.98
CA VAL A 671 36.69 -9.56 -9.26
C VAL A 671 35.80 -9.05 -8.15
N VAL A 672 36.27 -8.02 -7.43
CA VAL A 672 35.55 -7.39 -6.30
C VAL A 672 35.46 -5.90 -6.53
N GLU A 673 34.44 -5.48 -7.21
CA GLU A 673 34.18 -4.10 -7.60
C GLU A 673 33.84 -3.19 -6.43
N VAL A 674 33.16 -3.73 -5.40
CA VAL A 674 32.72 -2.97 -4.22
C VAL A 674 33.17 -3.67 -2.95
N PHE A 675 34.08 -3.05 -2.21
CA PHE A 675 34.40 -3.40 -0.84
C PHE A 675 34.45 -2.17 0.03
N LYS A 676 33.45 -2.03 0.94
CA LYS A 676 33.30 -0.87 1.81
C LYS A 676 33.06 -1.27 3.25
N LEU A 677 33.88 -0.75 4.16
CA LEU A 677 33.71 -0.86 5.60
C LEU A 677 32.92 0.35 6.13
N ARG A 678 32.01 0.12 7.05
CA ARG A 678 31.16 1.19 7.64
C ARG A 678 30.98 0.95 9.13
N VAL A 679 30.99 2.07 9.87
CA VAL A 679 30.65 2.11 11.29
C VAL A 679 29.66 3.27 11.50
N SER A 680 28.61 3.05 12.25
CA SER A 680 27.63 4.07 12.58
C SER A 680 27.21 4.00 14.04
N TYR A 681 26.98 5.18 14.62
CA TYR A 681 26.36 5.36 15.94
C TYR A 681 25.27 6.40 15.82
N GLY A 682 24.17 6.22 16.55
CA GLY A 682 23.12 7.22 16.56
C GLY A 682 22.14 6.99 17.69
N GLU A 683 21.65 8.12 18.21
CA GLU A 683 20.57 8.17 19.18
C GLU A 683 19.28 8.60 18.48
N LEU A 684 18.17 7.93 18.83
CA LEU A 684 16.85 8.23 18.30
C LEU A 684 15.89 8.43 19.47
N ALA A 685 15.10 9.49 19.37
CA ALA A 685 13.97 9.70 20.26
C ALA A 685 12.75 8.91 19.75
N ASN A 686 11.88 8.50 20.67
CA ASN A 686 10.64 7.83 20.34
C ASN A 686 9.45 8.59 20.93
N GLN A 687 8.58 9.12 20.06
CA GLN A 687 7.31 9.72 20.45
C GLN A 687 6.10 8.82 20.19
N ASN A 688 6.31 7.63 19.60
CA ASN A 688 5.24 6.68 19.30
C ASN A 688 4.81 5.99 20.59
N THR A 689 3.65 6.38 21.09
CA THR A 689 3.05 5.89 22.33
C THR A 689 1.61 5.50 22.07
N THR A 690 1.07 4.55 22.81
CA THR A 690 -0.32 4.10 22.71
C THR A 690 -1.31 5.23 23.03
N SER A 691 -0.98 6.07 24.01
CA SER A 691 -1.75 7.28 24.34
C SER A 691 -1.18 8.50 23.64
N TRP A 692 -2.03 9.40 23.14
CA TRP A 692 -1.59 10.66 22.52
C TRP A 692 -0.83 11.57 23.49
N TYR A 693 -1.19 11.53 24.78
CA TYR A 693 -0.61 12.34 25.86
C TYR A 693 -0.23 11.46 27.05
N PRO A 694 0.81 10.63 26.94
CA PRO A 694 1.10 9.59 27.93
C PRO A 694 1.53 10.13 29.29
N THR A 695 1.98 11.39 29.33
CA THR A 695 2.49 12.03 30.57
C THR A 695 1.49 12.99 31.24
N TYR A 696 0.31 13.17 30.63
CA TYR A 696 -0.74 14.02 31.18
C TYR A 696 -1.77 13.20 31.94
N GLN A 697 -2.22 13.73 33.05
CA GLN A 697 -3.31 13.15 33.81
C GLN A 697 -4.62 13.37 33.05
N THR A 698 -5.37 12.33 32.83
CA THR A 698 -6.69 12.37 32.19
C THR A 698 -7.78 12.18 33.21
N LEU A 699 -8.88 12.90 33.02
CA LEU A 699 -10.11 12.71 33.80
C LEU A 699 -11.08 11.90 32.95
N GLY A 700 -11.56 10.79 33.47
CA GLY A 700 -12.63 9.99 32.86
C GLY A 700 -13.95 10.34 33.57
N VAL A 701 -14.99 10.61 32.78
CA VAL A 701 -16.35 10.71 33.30
C VAL A 701 -17.01 9.35 33.09
N THR A 702 -17.43 8.73 34.20
CA THR A 702 -18.18 7.47 34.14
C THR A 702 -19.58 7.73 34.68
N THR A 703 -20.60 7.35 33.94
CA THR A 703 -22.00 7.50 34.34
C THR A 703 -22.40 6.55 35.48
N ASN A 704 -21.60 5.52 35.76
CA ASN A 704 -21.96 4.43 36.68
C ASN A 704 -21.07 4.29 37.94
N GLY A 705 -20.26 5.27 38.35
CA GLY A 705 -19.33 4.94 39.43
C GLY A 705 -18.74 6.05 40.27
N GLY A 706 -18.91 7.29 39.92
CA GLY A 706 -18.34 8.40 40.68
C GLY A 706 -19.38 9.14 41.54
N LYS A 707 -19.53 8.76 42.78
CA LYS A 707 -20.26 9.62 43.71
C LYS A 707 -19.26 10.62 44.29
N TRP A 708 -19.51 11.91 44.14
CA TRP A 708 -18.72 12.97 44.76
C TRP A 708 -19.46 13.51 45.97
N LEU A 709 -18.71 13.83 47.00
CA LEU A 709 -19.27 14.55 48.13
C LEU A 709 -19.32 16.05 47.77
N GLN A 710 -20.52 16.56 47.53
CA GLN A 710 -20.76 17.99 47.39
C GLN A 710 -21.64 18.43 48.55
N ASN A 711 -21.13 19.33 49.40
CA ASN A 711 -21.79 19.81 50.64
C ASN A 711 -22.22 18.68 51.59
N GLY A 712 -21.42 17.60 51.71
CA GLY A 712 -21.71 16.48 52.60
C GLY A 712 -22.75 15.47 52.08
N ALA A 713 -23.27 15.65 50.87
CA ALA A 713 -24.16 14.71 50.20
C ALA A 713 -23.48 14.03 49.03
N LEU A 714 -23.73 12.72 48.80
CA LEU A 714 -23.29 11.97 47.64
C LEU A 714 -24.10 12.40 46.43
N THR A 715 -23.47 13.10 45.50
CA THR A 715 -24.06 13.47 44.22
C THR A 715 -23.46 12.61 43.10
N SER A 716 -24.30 12.07 42.21
CA SER A 716 -23.87 11.51 40.92
C SER A 716 -23.68 12.64 39.91
N VAL A 717 -22.57 12.64 39.22
CA VAL A 717 -22.33 13.48 38.04
C VAL A 717 -22.70 12.69 36.80
#